data_1bb2870e1427f208670d7b1b211ad98b
#
_entry.id   1bb2870e1427f208670d7b1b211ad98b
#
_cell.length_a   1.000
_cell.length_b   1.000
_cell.length_c   1.000
_cell.angle_alpha   90.00
_cell.angle_beta   90.00
_cell.angle_gamma   90.00
#
_symmetry.space_group_name_H-M   'P 1'
#
loop_
_entity.id
_entity.type
_entity.pdbx_description
1 polymer ?
#
loop_
_entity_poly.entity_id
_entity_poly.type
_entity_poly.pdbx_seq_one_letter_code
_entity_poly.pdbx_strand_id
1 'polypeptide(L)'
;MSLTDTLNNALSALTEGGLNRYRLDIPSCTASPDVESFRGEECMSGLYQYTVLFTCRDLNISASQLLSKPATLTMGTGPLTGLNGQKVVHGVVTDFSRVSGSRDQATYRIIIEPFLSLLGRQYRTHRFFVNKSVPEVVTVVLQEHGLKGWEYEFTLKAGYPKREQINQYRESDLAFIERLLAEVGIFYFFTLQPDTLTEVVHFADRQSAWTFGKTLALSSPSGMSDNGADSVWGINVRHHVVARSVTADDYNHREAQNILTSVPADMTRGDGEGNTYGDVYHYLPRHLERGDKITPAAETGNFWARLEHERFLSGQTMVSGSSNDARLSPAQVLTISERAVPPTLPSETDNGIVIIRTVYSASRKDALTVTWEGMPYYENRCWRPAAKKRPVVSGTMTARVTSARDNDIHAWQDASGMYRVKFDADRDDKGQGMESMPVRFARPYGGDKYGFHFPLIQGTEVAIAFHEGDPDRPYIAHALHDSRHADPVTEANNTRNVIRTAGLNKLRMEDRCGEEHIKLSTEYGGKTQLNLGHNVDASRELRGEGAELRTDRHISIRGGAGVFITADKQAFAGDRMLSMQEAISQLENALSIARSLSDAAETAQAYPADIRSQKMLTDALTDLAQPGMVLNAPQGVSISSPEGVRVSSGSASVGIMSRQNTDISALKRFTVAAGEAISMLACKTGMKLFAAKGKVEIQAQDDALEAAAKKDVTVTSTEGGVEITAAKDVVLKNLDGSFIQLQGKNIILGCEGNILWKCVNAQKMGAASLNTPAPEFPKGYGGIYSLTDENGNIISQTEYKVTTADGQVFHGISDDNGKTLPIYTSMPSKLNIEILGTGNSAAGSK
;
A
#
# COMPACT_ATOMS: atom_id res chain seq x y z
N MET A 1 38.47 51.36 24.70
CA MET A 1 38.47 52.83 24.48
C MET A 1 39.66 53.50 25.22
N SER A 2 40.47 54.26 24.50
CA SER A 2 41.55 55.03 25.15
C SER A 2 40.97 56.21 25.90
N LEU A 3 41.67 56.67 26.96
CA LEU A 3 41.26 57.86 27.71
C LEU A 3 41.09 59.08 26.77
N THR A 4 41.79 59.12 25.64
CA THR A 4 41.67 60.11 24.58
C THR A 4 40.34 60.03 23.82
N ASP A 5 39.78 58.82 23.58
CA ASP A 5 38.48 58.68 22.90
C ASP A 5 37.35 59.13 23.85
N THR A 6 37.49 58.85 25.14
CA THR A 6 36.51 59.27 26.15
C THR A 6 36.56 60.82 26.39
N LEU A 7 37.72 61.42 26.31
CA LEU A 7 37.89 62.88 26.37
C LEU A 7 37.41 63.57 25.09
N ASN A 8 37.68 63.01 23.92
CA ASN A 8 37.19 63.54 22.65
C ASN A 8 35.65 63.42 22.54
N ASN A 9 35.07 62.31 22.99
CA ASN A 9 33.63 62.18 23.07
C ASN A 9 32.99 63.12 24.09
N ALA A 10 33.60 63.35 25.18
CA ALA A 10 33.16 64.33 26.15
C ALA A 10 33.30 65.78 25.66
N LEU A 11 34.39 66.14 24.92
CA LEU A 11 34.57 67.43 24.30
C LEU A 11 33.60 67.67 23.13
N SER A 12 33.32 66.68 22.30
CA SER A 12 32.35 66.77 21.21
C SER A 12 30.91 66.90 21.73
N ALA A 13 30.59 66.26 22.86
CA ALA A 13 29.29 66.40 23.53
C ALA A 13 29.10 67.85 24.15
N LEU A 14 30.21 68.52 24.58
CA LEU A 14 30.16 69.85 25.05
C LEU A 14 30.09 70.92 23.94
N THR A 15 30.63 70.66 22.77
CA THR A 15 30.64 71.56 21.64
C THR A 15 29.39 71.47 20.76
N GLU A 16 28.67 70.34 20.70
CA GLU A 16 27.42 70.17 19.95
C GLU A 16 26.14 70.56 20.68
N GLY A 17 26.21 71.17 21.85
CA GLY A 17 25.08 71.91 22.46
C GLY A 17 23.90 71.10 22.97
N GLY A 18 24.09 69.79 23.22
CA GLY A 18 22.99 68.92 23.67
C GLY A 18 23.12 68.58 25.18
N LEU A 19 22.41 69.24 26.04
CA LEU A 19 22.17 68.86 27.46
C LEU A 19 21.26 67.65 27.62
N ASN A 20 20.94 66.95 26.48
CA ASN A 20 20.03 65.82 26.54
C ASN A 20 20.77 64.60 27.07
N ARG A 21 20.19 63.91 28.05
CA ARG A 21 20.71 62.66 28.63
C ARG A 21 20.50 61.45 27.75
N TYR A 22 19.78 61.63 26.64
CA TYR A 22 19.39 60.57 25.74
C TYR A 22 19.75 60.94 24.30
N ARG A 23 20.48 60.06 23.63
CA ARG A 23 20.93 60.28 22.26
C ARG A 23 20.31 59.21 21.37
N LEU A 24 19.73 59.65 20.27
CA LEU A 24 19.24 58.79 19.18
C LEU A 24 20.15 58.99 17.96
N ASP A 25 20.71 57.89 17.47
CA ASP A 25 21.56 57.89 16.28
C ASP A 25 20.94 56.95 15.23
N ILE A 26 20.72 57.48 14.02
CA ILE A 26 20.19 56.74 12.88
C ILE A 26 21.08 57.08 11.69
N PRO A 27 22.05 56.22 11.34
CA PRO A 27 23.08 56.55 10.33
C PRO A 27 22.54 56.90 8.94
N SER A 28 21.35 56.39 8.61
CA SER A 28 20.67 56.64 7.33
C SER A 28 19.88 57.95 7.31
N CYS A 29 19.71 58.61 8.47
CA CYS A 29 18.98 59.88 8.60
C CYS A 29 19.97 61.05 8.68
N THR A 30 19.86 61.97 7.76
CA THR A 30 20.72 63.17 7.71
C THR A 30 20.29 64.23 8.72
N ALA A 31 19.11 64.09 9.27
CA ALA A 31 18.57 64.95 10.30
C ALA A 31 19.13 64.58 11.69
N SER A 32 19.32 65.58 12.55
CA SER A 32 19.77 65.38 13.92
C SER A 32 18.55 65.24 14.87
N PRO A 33 18.20 64.00 15.28
CA PRO A 33 17.05 63.79 16.16
C PRO A 33 17.39 64.16 17.60
N ASP A 34 16.50 64.89 18.23
CA ASP A 34 16.62 65.29 19.63
C ASP A 34 15.52 64.56 20.45
N VAL A 35 15.90 63.64 21.30
CA VAL A 35 14.96 62.79 22.06
C VAL A 35 14.12 63.62 23.04
N GLU A 36 12.81 63.53 22.89
CA GLU A 36 11.86 64.15 23.83
C GLU A 36 11.50 63.20 24.97
N SER A 37 11.13 61.99 24.63
CA SER A 37 10.82 60.94 25.60
C SER A 37 10.96 59.58 24.97
N PHE A 38 11.07 58.54 25.77
CA PHE A 38 10.99 57.16 25.32
C PHE A 38 10.34 56.30 26.41
N ARG A 39 9.78 55.18 25.91
CA ARG A 39 9.35 54.05 26.72
C ARG A 39 9.90 52.79 26.06
N GLY A 40 10.67 52.02 26.84
CA GLY A 40 11.23 50.73 26.40
C GLY A 40 10.68 49.58 27.24
N GLU A 41 10.62 48.43 26.67
CA GLU A 41 10.29 47.18 27.35
C GLU A 41 11.23 46.08 26.86
N GLU A 42 11.83 45.35 27.79
CA GLU A 42 12.65 44.17 27.51
C GLU A 42 12.15 43.01 28.35
N CYS A 43 12.14 41.79 27.79
CA CYS A 43 11.75 40.59 28.51
C CYS A 43 12.52 39.36 28.05
N MET A 44 12.68 38.40 28.95
CA MET A 44 13.19 37.07 28.59
C MET A 44 12.19 36.34 27.67
N SER A 45 12.69 35.70 26.62
CA SER A 45 11.86 35.02 25.60
C SER A 45 10.80 35.90 24.96
N GLY A 46 11.14 37.18 24.79
CA GLY A 46 10.35 38.14 24.03
C GLY A 46 11.26 39.18 23.37
N LEU A 47 10.73 39.87 22.41
CA LEU A 47 11.44 40.96 21.75
C LEU A 47 11.44 42.19 22.64
N TYR A 48 12.52 42.93 22.64
CA TYR A 48 12.47 44.28 23.21
C TYR A 48 11.82 45.26 22.23
N GLN A 49 11.21 46.33 22.80
CA GLN A 49 10.57 47.37 22.02
C GLN A 49 10.79 48.72 22.68
N TYR A 50 11.33 49.66 21.93
CA TYR A 50 11.52 51.03 22.39
C TYR A 50 10.72 51.97 21.50
N THR A 51 9.74 52.65 22.07
CA THR A 51 9.02 53.73 21.42
C THR A 51 9.72 55.05 21.79
N VAL A 52 10.30 55.74 20.81
CA VAL A 52 11.06 56.96 21.00
C VAL A 52 10.35 58.12 20.31
N LEU A 53 10.04 59.15 21.07
CA LEU A 53 9.61 60.44 20.57
C LEU A 53 10.83 61.35 20.47
N PHE A 54 10.97 61.99 19.30
CA PHE A 54 12.06 62.97 19.10
C PHE A 54 11.57 64.15 18.27
N THR A 55 12.21 65.28 18.49
CA THR A 55 11.98 66.46 17.67
C THR A 55 13.16 66.65 16.70
N CYS A 56 12.86 67.23 15.55
CA CYS A 56 13.84 67.51 14.53
C CYS A 56 13.49 68.77 13.74
N ARG A 57 14.50 69.50 13.26
CA ARG A 57 14.30 70.66 12.40
C ARG A 57 13.84 70.31 11.01
N ASP A 58 14.13 69.10 10.56
CA ASP A 58 13.57 68.58 9.29
C ASP A 58 12.09 68.30 9.50
N LEU A 59 11.24 69.03 8.76
CA LEU A 59 9.78 68.94 8.85
C LEU A 59 9.19 67.75 8.12
N ASN A 60 9.98 67.08 7.28
CA ASN A 60 9.47 66.04 6.40
C ASN A 60 10.50 64.93 6.18
N ILE A 61 10.93 64.23 7.24
CA ILE A 61 11.81 63.06 7.11
C ILE A 61 11.13 61.96 6.29
N SER A 62 11.85 61.43 5.28
CA SER A 62 11.34 60.34 4.46
C SER A 62 11.30 59.02 5.24
N ALA A 63 10.23 58.29 5.13
CA ALA A 63 10.11 56.93 5.70
C ALA A 63 11.23 55.99 5.24
N SER A 64 11.74 56.13 4.01
CA SER A 64 12.83 55.30 3.47
C SER A 64 14.19 55.52 4.18
N GLN A 65 14.35 56.65 4.85
CA GLN A 65 15.54 56.93 5.66
C GLN A 65 15.51 56.27 7.03
N LEU A 66 14.35 55.87 7.51
CA LEU A 66 14.15 55.35 8.86
C LEU A 66 13.71 53.86 8.87
N LEU A 67 12.67 53.50 8.10
CA LEU A 67 12.12 52.14 8.14
C LEU A 67 13.12 51.06 7.69
N SER A 68 13.21 50.01 8.46
CA SER A 68 14.13 48.88 8.25
C SER A 68 15.61 49.29 8.32
N LYS A 69 15.92 50.43 8.95
CA LYS A 69 17.28 50.95 9.15
C LYS A 69 17.73 50.74 10.59
N PRO A 70 19.06 50.54 10.83
CA PRO A 70 19.56 50.42 12.16
C PRO A 70 19.42 51.77 12.91
N ALA A 71 19.05 51.68 14.17
CA ALA A 71 18.98 52.83 15.09
C ALA A 71 19.57 52.46 16.43
N THR A 72 20.22 53.44 17.04
CA THR A 72 20.89 53.30 18.33
C THR A 72 20.32 54.32 19.29
N LEU A 73 19.75 53.87 20.43
CA LEU A 73 19.35 54.71 21.54
C LEU A 73 20.36 54.55 22.68
N THR A 74 21.03 55.64 23.05
CA THR A 74 21.97 55.68 24.17
C THR A 74 21.33 56.40 25.33
N MET A 75 21.32 55.76 26.50
CA MET A 75 20.86 56.34 27.79
C MET A 75 22.03 56.67 28.70
N GLY A 76 21.97 57.82 29.34
CA GLY A 76 22.99 58.21 30.24
C GLY A 76 24.15 59.04 29.58
N THR A 77 23.82 59.87 28.60
CA THR A 77 24.79 60.81 28.00
C THR A 77 24.87 62.09 28.84
N GLY A 78 25.93 62.31 29.51
CA GLY A 78 26.14 63.52 30.28
C GLY A 78 27.56 63.59 30.88
N PRO A 79 28.05 64.72 31.28
CA PRO A 79 29.46 64.93 31.78
C PRO A 79 29.81 64.08 33.01
N LEU A 80 28.82 63.54 33.74
CA LEU A 80 29.02 62.70 34.91
C LEU A 80 28.82 61.22 34.67
N THR A 81 28.37 60.77 33.45
CA THR A 81 28.05 59.39 33.13
C THR A 81 29.26 58.49 32.95
N GLY A 82 30.46 59.00 32.86
CA GLY A 82 31.69 58.17 32.81
C GLY A 82 31.92 57.28 34.04
N LEU A 83 31.24 57.60 35.19
CA LEU A 83 31.35 56.82 36.43
C LEU A 83 30.29 55.63 36.51
N ASN A 84 29.12 55.79 35.91
CA ASN A 84 28.01 54.81 36.06
C ASN A 84 27.76 53.93 34.81
N GLY A 85 28.45 54.20 33.70
CA GLY A 85 28.27 53.46 32.45
C GLY A 85 27.00 53.83 31.71
N GLN A 86 26.99 53.61 30.40
CA GLN A 86 25.86 53.90 29.52
C GLN A 86 25.13 52.59 29.16
N LYS A 87 23.82 52.67 28.99
CA LYS A 87 23.06 51.60 28.28
C LYS A 87 22.88 52.02 26.84
N VAL A 88 23.26 51.13 25.95
CA VAL A 88 23.06 51.29 24.52
C VAL A 88 22.07 50.21 24.05
N VAL A 89 21.05 50.64 23.32
CA VAL A 89 20.09 49.78 22.64
C VAL A 89 20.28 49.96 21.15
N HIS A 90 20.58 48.92 20.46
CA HIS A 90 20.77 48.92 19.00
C HIS A 90 19.81 47.95 18.37
N GLY A 91 19.07 48.38 17.37
CA GLY A 91 18.06 47.57 16.70
C GLY A 91 17.63 48.17 15.37
N VAL A 92 16.54 47.72 14.88
CA VAL A 92 15.94 48.17 13.61
C VAL A 92 14.67 49.00 13.86
N VAL A 93 14.47 50.04 13.08
CA VAL A 93 13.24 50.83 13.10
C VAL A 93 12.14 50.08 12.38
N THR A 94 11.10 49.67 13.10
CA THR A 94 9.97 48.90 12.59
C THR A 94 8.69 49.70 12.36
N ASP A 95 8.59 50.89 13.03
CA ASP A 95 7.47 51.83 12.85
C ASP A 95 8.01 53.26 12.84
N PHE A 96 7.40 54.08 12.03
CA PHE A 96 7.73 55.53 11.96
C PHE A 96 6.46 56.30 11.70
N SER A 97 6.28 57.39 12.49
CA SER A 97 5.19 58.31 12.30
C SER A 97 5.58 59.75 12.62
N ARG A 98 5.03 60.70 11.87
CA ARG A 98 5.07 62.11 12.18
C ARG A 98 3.88 62.44 13.10
N VAL A 99 4.15 62.90 14.33
CA VAL A 99 3.14 63.16 15.37
C VAL A 99 2.57 64.55 15.30
N SER A 100 3.45 65.53 15.15
CA SER A 100 3.06 66.95 15.08
C SER A 100 4.12 67.77 14.36
N GLY A 101 3.86 69.05 14.09
CA GLY A 101 4.82 69.95 13.49
C GLY A 101 4.45 71.40 13.76
N SER A 102 5.50 72.22 13.94
CA SER A 102 5.45 73.68 14.00
C SER A 102 6.18 74.31 12.79
N ARG A 103 6.44 75.61 12.82
CA ARG A 103 7.24 76.26 11.77
C ARG A 103 8.71 75.84 11.81
N ASP A 104 9.23 75.57 13.02
CA ASP A 104 10.66 75.40 13.27
C ASP A 104 11.10 73.96 13.48
N GLN A 105 10.19 73.08 13.86
CA GLN A 105 10.45 71.65 14.12
C GLN A 105 9.24 70.81 13.99
N ALA A 106 9.49 69.49 13.75
CA ALA A 106 8.45 68.47 13.80
C ALA A 106 8.79 67.40 14.85
N THR A 107 7.76 66.81 15.42
CA THR A 107 7.87 65.71 16.39
C THR A 107 7.57 64.43 15.66
N TYR A 108 8.44 63.46 15.81
CA TYR A 108 8.38 62.14 15.21
C TYR A 108 8.35 61.05 16.27
N ARG A 109 7.76 59.92 15.92
CA ARG A 109 7.79 58.71 16.73
C ARG A 109 8.41 57.60 15.93
N ILE A 110 9.34 56.84 16.51
CA ILE A 110 9.82 55.57 15.97
C ILE A 110 9.66 54.47 17.00
N ILE A 111 9.63 53.23 16.49
CA ILE A 111 9.76 52.02 17.30
C ILE A 111 11.05 51.33 16.89
N ILE A 112 11.92 51.05 17.88
CA ILE A 112 13.13 50.27 17.71
C ILE A 112 12.90 48.89 18.31
N GLU A 113 13.12 47.87 17.53
CA GLU A 113 13.01 46.45 17.91
C GLU A 113 14.31 45.72 17.54
N PRO A 114 14.56 44.53 18.10
CA PRO A 114 15.69 43.70 17.67
C PRO A 114 15.55 43.28 16.20
N PHE A 115 16.67 43.01 15.53
CA PHE A 115 16.66 42.52 14.17
C PHE A 115 15.85 41.22 14.02
N LEU A 116 15.79 40.43 15.11
CA LEU A 116 14.93 39.22 15.20
C LEU A 116 13.45 39.53 14.94
N SER A 117 12.96 40.74 15.17
CA SER A 117 11.57 41.16 14.93
C SER A 117 11.18 41.06 13.45
N LEU A 118 12.14 41.20 12.52
CA LEU A 118 11.92 41.13 11.10
C LEU A 118 11.44 39.72 10.65
N LEU A 119 11.80 38.68 11.41
CA LEU A 119 11.29 37.32 11.18
C LEU A 119 9.76 37.25 11.34
N GLY A 120 9.18 38.15 12.15
CA GLY A 120 7.73 38.29 12.30
C GLY A 120 7.02 38.87 11.06
N ARG A 121 7.77 39.52 10.18
CA ARG A 121 7.26 40.10 8.92
C ARG A 121 7.32 39.14 7.74
N GLN A 122 8.04 38.01 7.87
CA GLN A 122 8.10 36.99 6.84
C GLN A 122 7.12 35.87 7.15
N TYR A 123 6.40 35.47 6.11
CA TYR A 123 5.46 34.39 6.14
C TYR A 123 5.86 33.31 5.14
N ARG A 124 6.23 32.17 5.66
CA ARG A 124 6.22 30.90 4.95
C ARG A 124 5.16 30.05 5.64
N THR A 125 3.94 30.06 5.11
CA THR A 125 2.80 29.39 5.76
C THR A 125 3.00 27.90 6.01
N HIS A 126 3.89 27.26 5.25
CA HIS A 126 4.19 25.84 5.37
C HIS A 126 5.68 25.59 5.13
N ARG A 127 6.31 24.91 6.08
CA ARG A 127 7.67 24.35 5.96
C ARG A 127 7.72 23.00 6.65
N PHE A 128 8.56 22.13 6.15
CA PHE A 128 8.66 20.76 6.63
C PHE A 128 10.14 20.42 6.86
N PHE A 129 10.59 20.41 8.09
CA PHE A 129 11.94 20.01 8.46
C PHE A 129 11.93 18.54 8.82
N VAL A 130 12.84 17.76 8.22
CA VAL A 130 12.95 16.32 8.43
C VAL A 130 14.26 16.00 9.10
N ASN A 131 14.23 15.16 10.14
CA ASN A 131 15.42 14.71 10.89
C ASN A 131 16.30 15.86 11.41
N LYS A 132 15.66 16.84 12.05
CA LYS A 132 16.31 18.01 12.64
C LYS A 132 15.94 18.13 14.12
N SER A 133 16.89 18.60 14.94
CA SER A 133 16.61 19.04 16.31
C SER A 133 16.04 20.46 16.32
N VAL A 134 15.41 20.85 17.43
CA VAL A 134 14.88 22.22 17.58
C VAL A 134 15.98 23.29 17.42
N PRO A 135 17.17 23.19 18.05
CA PRO A 135 18.24 24.16 17.81
C PRO A 135 18.71 24.19 16.34
N GLU A 136 18.78 23.04 15.64
CA GLU A 136 19.14 23.01 14.22
C GLU A 136 18.12 23.73 13.35
N VAL A 137 16.82 23.57 13.63
CA VAL A 137 15.75 24.27 12.91
C VAL A 137 15.83 25.78 13.13
N VAL A 138 15.98 26.20 14.40
CA VAL A 138 16.13 27.62 14.73
C VAL A 138 17.34 28.22 14.02
N THR A 139 18.48 27.52 14.04
CA THR A 139 19.71 27.97 13.35
C THR A 139 19.46 28.15 11.85
N VAL A 140 18.79 27.19 11.19
CA VAL A 140 18.48 27.29 9.74
C VAL A 140 17.63 28.53 9.47
N VAL A 141 16.58 28.77 10.27
CA VAL A 141 15.71 29.93 10.09
C VAL A 141 16.48 31.24 10.29
N LEU A 142 17.32 31.36 11.34
CA LEU A 142 18.13 32.56 11.58
C LEU A 142 19.10 32.82 10.42
N GLN A 143 19.79 31.83 9.93
CA GLN A 143 20.73 31.92 8.80
C GLN A 143 20.03 32.35 7.50
N GLU A 144 18.82 31.82 7.21
CA GLU A 144 18.04 32.25 6.05
C GLU A 144 17.67 33.74 6.09
N HIS A 145 17.47 34.30 7.29
CA HIS A 145 17.26 35.71 7.48
C HIS A 145 18.58 36.55 7.51
N GLY A 146 19.70 35.88 7.26
CA GLY A 146 20.99 36.54 7.13
C GLY A 146 21.77 36.80 8.42
N LEU A 147 21.24 36.29 9.57
CA LEU A 147 21.99 36.41 10.85
C LEU A 147 23.26 35.55 10.74
N LYS A 148 24.38 36.17 11.18
CA LYS A 148 25.69 35.52 11.18
C LYS A 148 25.92 34.77 12.48
N GLY A 149 26.81 33.81 12.50
CA GLY A 149 27.07 32.97 13.65
C GLY A 149 27.57 33.72 14.90
N TRP A 150 27.95 35.02 14.81
CA TRP A 150 28.31 35.88 15.92
C TRP A 150 27.14 36.78 16.42
N GLU A 151 25.97 36.71 15.75
CA GLU A 151 24.77 37.47 16.13
C GLU A 151 23.79 36.60 16.93
N TYR A 152 24.10 35.33 17.12
CA TYR A 152 23.35 34.42 17.99
C TYR A 152 24.26 33.39 18.63
N GLU A 153 23.92 32.95 19.83
CA GLU A 153 24.68 31.94 20.57
C GLU A 153 23.74 30.96 21.26
N PHE A 154 24.07 29.64 21.17
CA PHE A 154 23.39 28.60 21.91
C PHE A 154 24.25 28.12 23.09
N THR A 155 23.87 28.48 24.32
CA THR A 155 24.47 28.01 25.56
C THR A 155 23.59 26.93 26.17
N LEU A 156 23.57 25.75 25.53
CA LEU A 156 22.71 24.63 25.90
C LEU A 156 23.52 23.57 26.63
N LYS A 157 22.96 23.01 27.70
CA LYS A 157 23.52 21.85 28.41
C LYS A 157 22.81 20.55 28.08
N ALA A 158 21.50 20.59 27.78
CA ALA A 158 20.74 19.44 27.32
C ALA A 158 21.08 19.09 25.86
N GLY A 159 21.19 17.81 25.54
CA GLY A 159 21.26 17.35 24.17
C GLY A 159 19.85 17.18 23.61
N TYR A 160 19.48 17.96 22.63
CA TYR A 160 18.16 17.90 22.02
C TYR A 160 18.14 16.88 20.88
N PRO A 161 17.25 15.88 20.91
CA PRO A 161 17.19 14.84 19.87
C PRO A 161 16.69 15.42 18.55
N LYS A 162 17.06 14.75 17.47
CA LYS A 162 16.47 15.01 16.15
C LYS A 162 15.06 14.43 16.11
N ARG A 163 14.10 15.29 15.84
CA ARG A 163 12.73 14.86 15.57
C ARG A 163 12.60 14.37 14.14
N GLU A 164 11.74 13.40 13.89
CA GLU A 164 11.50 12.90 12.55
C GLU A 164 10.99 13.99 11.62
N GLN A 165 10.12 14.86 12.14
CA GLN A 165 9.58 16.00 11.39
C GLN A 165 9.18 17.13 12.33
N ILE A 166 9.44 18.36 11.89
CA ILE A 166 9.01 19.61 12.55
C ILE A 166 8.38 20.47 11.47
N ASN A 167 7.14 20.86 11.66
CA ASN A 167 6.38 21.62 10.67
C ASN A 167 6.05 23.04 11.15
N GLN A 168 6.31 24.02 10.31
CA GLN A 168 5.73 25.35 10.41
C GLN A 168 4.37 25.33 9.71
N TYR A 169 3.33 25.78 10.37
CA TYR A 169 1.98 25.81 9.82
C TYR A 169 1.27 27.14 10.13
N ARG A 170 1.07 27.98 9.11
CA ARG A 170 0.34 29.26 9.17
C ARG A 170 0.81 30.20 10.28
N GLU A 171 2.07 30.21 10.56
CA GLU A 171 2.73 31.09 11.54
C GLU A 171 3.92 31.81 10.89
N SER A 172 4.28 32.97 11.41
CA SER A 172 5.49 33.68 10.99
C SER A 172 6.74 32.91 11.42
N ASP A 173 7.87 33.18 10.79
CA ASP A 173 9.13 32.53 11.15
C ASP A 173 9.50 32.81 12.61
N LEU A 174 9.23 34.04 13.11
CA LEU A 174 9.42 34.40 14.53
C LEU A 174 8.54 33.57 15.46
N ALA A 175 7.22 33.52 15.18
CA ALA A 175 6.29 32.77 16.02
C ALA A 175 6.63 31.28 16.04
N PHE A 176 7.09 30.73 14.88
CA PHE A 176 7.53 29.37 14.76
C PHE A 176 8.74 29.04 15.65
N ILE A 177 9.84 29.85 15.57
CA ILE A 177 11.02 29.58 16.39
C ILE A 177 10.74 29.81 17.88
N GLU A 178 9.98 30.86 18.24
CA GLU A 178 9.58 31.10 19.61
C GLU A 178 8.75 29.97 20.21
N ARG A 179 7.83 29.40 19.40
CA ARG A 179 7.05 28.26 19.82
C ARG A 179 7.93 27.03 20.07
N LEU A 180 8.85 26.72 19.14
CA LEU A 180 9.76 25.59 19.28
C LEU A 180 10.67 25.73 20.51
N LEU A 181 11.25 26.92 20.71
CA LEU A 181 12.10 27.20 21.86
C LEU A 181 11.35 27.08 23.19
N ALA A 182 10.17 27.72 23.27
CA ALA A 182 9.32 27.61 24.44
C ALA A 182 8.88 26.17 24.70
N GLU A 183 8.59 25.41 23.68
CA GLU A 183 8.18 24.00 23.77
C GLU A 183 9.21 23.15 24.49
N VAL A 184 10.49 23.30 24.17
CA VAL A 184 11.58 22.53 24.79
C VAL A 184 12.21 23.22 26.01
N GLY A 185 11.68 24.40 26.42
CA GLY A 185 12.10 25.12 27.59
C GLY A 185 13.39 25.94 27.41
N ILE A 186 13.79 26.20 26.18
CA ILE A 186 14.90 27.13 25.86
C ILE A 186 14.36 28.54 25.93
N PHE A 187 14.98 29.36 26.75
CA PHE A 187 14.71 30.80 26.82
C PHE A 187 15.77 31.58 26.04
N TYR A 188 15.43 32.83 25.68
CA TYR A 188 16.40 33.71 25.03
C TYR A 188 16.36 35.10 25.60
N PHE A 189 17.46 35.84 25.45
CA PHE A 189 17.64 37.22 25.81
C PHE A 189 18.67 37.87 24.90
N PHE A 190 18.72 39.22 24.94
CA PHE A 190 19.60 40.01 24.09
C PHE A 190 20.75 40.62 24.88
N THR A 191 21.94 40.67 24.28
CA THR A 191 23.05 41.49 24.72
C THR A 191 23.60 42.31 23.56
N LEU A 192 24.29 43.39 23.86
CA LEU A 192 24.94 44.20 22.85
C LEU A 192 26.44 44.21 23.10
N GLN A 193 27.22 43.93 22.06
CA GLN A 193 28.66 44.18 22.05
C GLN A 193 28.90 45.65 21.75
N PRO A 194 29.35 46.45 22.72
CA PRO A 194 29.39 47.90 22.57
C PRO A 194 30.37 48.38 21.48
N ASP A 195 31.47 47.67 21.29
CA ASP A 195 32.52 48.06 20.37
C ASP A 195 32.13 47.92 18.90
N THR A 196 31.28 46.96 18.59
CA THR A 196 30.82 46.65 17.23
C THR A 196 29.37 47.02 16.98
N LEU A 197 28.63 47.43 18.03
CA LEU A 197 27.18 47.59 18.02
C LEU A 197 26.45 46.35 17.51
N THR A 198 27.03 45.15 17.74
CA THR A 198 26.44 43.89 17.34
C THR A 198 25.48 43.41 18.43
N GLU A 199 24.20 43.30 18.07
CA GLU A 199 23.22 42.63 18.90
C GLU A 199 23.45 41.12 18.86
N VAL A 200 23.45 40.47 20.00
CA VAL A 200 23.60 39.03 20.13
C VAL A 200 22.38 38.42 20.82
N VAL A 201 21.74 37.45 20.20
CA VAL A 201 20.67 36.66 20.80
C VAL A 201 21.27 35.44 21.47
N HIS A 202 21.08 35.33 22.80
CA HIS A 202 21.52 34.16 23.57
C HIS A 202 20.35 33.20 23.79
N PHE A 203 20.49 31.98 23.32
CA PHE A 203 19.57 30.92 23.59
C PHE A 203 20.11 29.98 24.65
N ALA A 204 19.38 29.78 25.74
CA ALA A 204 19.88 29.02 26.88
C ALA A 204 18.79 28.16 27.54
N ASP A 205 19.24 27.10 28.22
CA ASP A 205 18.36 26.18 28.95
C ASP A 205 18.67 26.07 30.43
N ARG A 206 19.63 26.91 30.96
CA ARG A 206 20.10 26.86 32.34
C ARG A 206 20.49 28.22 32.91
N GLN A 207 20.46 28.28 34.24
CA GLN A 207 20.81 29.49 35.01
C GLN A 207 22.24 29.97 34.78
N SER A 208 23.16 29.08 34.40
CA SER A 208 24.58 29.47 34.17
C SER A 208 24.76 30.48 33.02
N ALA A 209 23.72 30.63 32.17
CA ALA A 209 23.73 31.67 31.14
C ALA A 209 23.32 33.06 31.65
N TRP A 210 22.81 33.16 32.86
CA TRP A 210 22.47 34.47 33.45
C TRP A 210 23.70 35.25 33.91
N THR A 211 23.56 36.58 33.95
CA THR A 211 24.62 37.44 34.42
C THR A 211 24.49 37.65 35.93
N PHE A 212 25.47 37.22 36.67
CA PHE A 212 25.56 37.39 38.14
C PHE A 212 26.37 38.63 38.55
N GLY A 213 26.27 38.99 39.82
CA GLY A 213 27.06 40.04 40.43
C GLY A 213 26.49 41.47 40.33
N LYS A 214 25.25 41.59 39.81
CA LYS A 214 24.55 42.87 39.81
C LYS A 214 24.03 43.18 41.23
N THR A 215 24.56 44.21 41.89
CA THR A 215 24.12 44.60 43.21
C THR A 215 23.67 46.06 43.23
N LEU A 216 22.47 46.32 43.77
CA LEU A 216 21.92 47.64 43.93
C LEU A 216 21.47 47.85 45.38
N ALA A 217 21.65 49.09 45.88
CA ALA A 217 21.21 49.43 47.21
C ALA A 217 19.72 49.73 47.28
N LEU A 218 19.03 49.26 48.33
CA LEU A 218 17.68 49.71 48.66
C LEU A 218 17.69 51.15 49.07
N SER A 219 17.06 52.07 48.34
CA SER A 219 16.98 53.49 48.69
C SER A 219 15.53 53.96 48.36
N SER A 220 14.88 54.54 49.32
CA SER A 220 13.59 55.17 49.14
C SER A 220 13.73 56.52 48.42
N PRO A 221 12.93 56.79 47.37
CA PRO A 221 12.95 58.09 46.67
C PRO A 221 12.37 59.28 47.50
N SER A 222 12.04 59.04 48.75
CA SER A 222 11.38 60.07 49.62
C SER A 222 12.35 61.15 50.10
N GLY A 223 13.23 61.54 49.31
CA GLY A 223 14.03 62.49 49.93
C GLY A 223 15.16 63.21 49.23
N MET A 224 15.66 64.06 49.80
CA MET A 224 16.62 65.13 49.48
C MET A 224 18.07 64.69 49.30
N SER A 225 18.34 63.40 49.13
CA SER A 225 19.68 62.95 48.80
C SER A 225 19.67 61.57 48.07
N ASP A 226 19.43 61.63 46.80
CA ASP A 226 20.00 60.62 45.92
C ASP A 226 21.48 61.05 45.72
N ASN A 227 22.40 60.31 46.26
CA ASN A 227 23.82 60.53 46.05
C ASN A 227 24.31 60.30 44.64
N GLY A 228 23.43 60.30 43.66
CA GLY A 228 23.71 59.91 42.23
C GLY A 228 24.08 58.44 42.04
N ALA A 229 23.82 57.62 43.05
CA ALA A 229 24.07 56.20 42.96
C ALA A 229 22.82 55.46 42.46
N ASP A 230 23.03 54.40 41.61
CA ASP A 230 22.01 53.56 41.18
C ASP A 230 21.40 52.75 42.34
N SER A 231 20.06 52.67 42.42
CA SER A 231 19.33 52.09 43.55
C SER A 231 18.05 51.46 43.14
N VAL A 232 17.44 50.68 44.04
CA VAL A 232 16.13 50.05 43.87
C VAL A 232 15.18 50.47 44.98
N TRP A 233 13.89 50.55 44.69
CA TRP A 233 12.83 50.88 45.66
C TRP A 233 11.49 50.25 45.28
N GLY A 234 10.52 50.30 46.16
CA GLY A 234 9.14 49.84 45.89
C GLY A 234 9.06 48.33 45.69
N ILE A 235 9.83 47.59 46.49
CA ILE A 235 9.85 46.13 46.39
C ILE A 235 8.48 45.54 46.77
N ASN A 236 7.94 44.75 45.89
CA ASN A 236 6.67 44.07 46.09
C ASN A 236 6.82 42.61 45.76
N VAL A 237 6.28 41.71 46.56
CA VAL A 237 6.27 40.26 46.35
C VAL A 237 4.82 39.79 46.19
N ARG A 238 4.59 39.00 45.16
CA ARG A 238 3.30 38.39 44.84
C ARG A 238 3.42 36.89 44.76
N HIS A 239 2.52 36.20 45.42
CA HIS A 239 2.45 34.74 45.36
C HIS A 239 1.18 34.29 44.69
N HIS A 240 1.29 33.21 43.91
CA HIS A 240 0.19 32.50 43.24
C HIS A 240 0.16 31.03 43.60
N VAL A 241 -1.00 30.47 43.79
CA VAL A 241 -1.17 29.02 43.90
C VAL A 241 -0.96 28.39 42.51
N VAL A 242 -0.08 27.41 42.44
CA VAL A 242 0.23 26.68 41.22
C VAL A 242 0.01 25.18 41.44
N ALA A 243 0.05 24.40 40.36
CA ALA A 243 -0.08 22.95 40.43
C ALA A 243 0.99 22.31 41.33
N ARG A 244 0.62 21.28 42.10
CA ARG A 244 1.51 20.49 42.95
C ARG A 244 2.38 19.53 42.15
N SER A 245 1.78 18.89 41.12
CA SER A 245 2.51 17.98 40.26
C SER A 245 1.97 18.01 38.85
N VAL A 246 2.78 17.50 37.91
CA VAL A 246 2.41 17.35 36.51
C VAL A 246 2.73 15.93 36.07
N THR A 247 1.79 15.33 35.36
CA THR A 247 1.95 14.03 34.68
C THR A 247 1.70 14.22 33.18
N ALA A 248 2.62 13.77 32.35
CA ALA A 248 2.53 13.78 30.90
C ALA A 248 2.33 12.35 30.40
N ASP A 249 1.49 12.19 29.40
CA ASP A 249 1.26 10.91 28.73
C ASP A 249 1.27 11.08 27.21
N ASP A 250 1.57 9.98 26.50
CA ASP A 250 1.61 9.95 25.06
C ASP A 250 1.35 8.55 24.53
N TYR A 251 1.23 8.44 23.23
CA TYR A 251 1.08 7.20 22.50
C TYR A 251 2.05 7.12 21.31
N ASN A 252 2.93 6.12 21.34
CA ASN A 252 3.81 5.81 20.23
C ASN A 252 3.29 4.57 19.47
N HIS A 253 2.83 4.80 18.25
CA HIS A 253 2.31 3.71 17.41
C HIS A 253 3.36 2.69 16.96
N ARG A 254 4.66 3.01 17.02
CA ARG A 254 5.75 2.09 16.70
C ARG A 254 6.02 1.10 17.81
N GLU A 255 5.67 1.49 19.01
CA GLU A 255 5.82 0.72 20.23
C GLU A 255 4.53 0.78 21.06
N ALA A 256 3.43 0.37 20.44
CA ALA A 256 2.07 0.56 20.97
C ALA A 256 1.81 -0.11 22.34
N GLN A 257 2.69 -0.99 22.78
CA GLN A 257 2.59 -1.66 24.10
C GLN A 257 3.36 -0.91 25.20
N ASN A 258 4.18 0.08 24.83
CA ASN A 258 4.95 0.85 25.81
C ASN A 258 4.04 1.85 26.53
N ILE A 259 4.13 1.87 27.85
CA ILE A 259 3.46 2.86 28.70
C ILE A 259 4.34 4.10 28.73
N LEU A 260 3.87 5.18 28.14
CA LEU A 260 4.59 6.44 28.05
C LEU A 260 4.20 7.42 29.16
N THR A 261 3.25 7.10 30.01
CA THR A 261 2.87 7.92 31.16
C THR A 261 4.10 8.21 32.04
N SER A 262 4.42 9.49 32.24
CA SER A 262 5.51 9.93 33.09
C SER A 262 5.24 9.65 34.57
N VAL A 263 6.26 9.66 35.40
CA VAL A 263 6.05 9.78 36.84
C VAL A 263 5.54 11.21 37.14
N PRO A 264 4.66 11.40 38.15
CA PRO A 264 4.27 12.73 38.59
C PRO A 264 5.51 13.56 38.92
N ALA A 265 5.69 14.70 38.26
CA ALA A 265 6.82 15.59 38.46
C ALA A 265 6.47 16.63 39.53
N ASP A 266 7.13 16.55 40.67
CA ASP A 266 7.16 17.57 41.69
C ASP A 266 8.57 18.23 41.71
N MET A 267 8.70 19.44 41.16
CA MET A 267 9.95 20.19 41.10
C MET A 267 10.15 21.11 42.33
N THR A 268 9.20 21.10 43.27
CA THR A 268 9.35 21.84 44.55
C THR A 268 10.32 21.13 45.50
N ARG A 269 10.55 19.84 45.29
CA ARG A 269 11.40 18.97 46.13
C ARG A 269 10.97 18.91 47.60
N GLY A 270 9.68 19.08 47.86
CA GLY A 270 9.09 19.06 49.19
C GLY A 270 8.75 20.42 49.75
N ASP A 271 9.22 21.53 49.14
CA ASP A 271 8.91 22.91 49.61
C ASP A 271 7.53 23.41 49.13
N GLY A 272 6.72 22.53 48.50
CA GLY A 272 5.42 22.91 47.94
C GLY A 272 4.24 22.78 48.90
N GLU A 273 4.43 22.26 50.10
CA GLU A 273 3.37 22.06 51.07
C GLU A 273 2.74 23.37 51.50
N GLY A 274 1.44 23.50 51.32
CA GLY A 274 0.68 24.72 51.60
C GLY A 274 0.69 25.80 50.51
N ASN A 275 1.59 25.69 49.50
CA ASN A 275 1.74 26.69 48.44
C ASN A 275 1.36 26.18 47.05
N THR A 276 1.08 24.92 46.94
CA THR A 276 0.66 24.25 45.68
C THR A 276 -0.63 23.49 45.88
N TYR A 277 -1.41 23.31 44.78
CA TYR A 277 -2.67 22.61 44.83
C TYR A 277 -2.98 21.92 43.49
N GLY A 278 -3.48 20.69 43.60
CA GLY A 278 -3.96 19.95 42.45
C GLY A 278 -2.85 19.32 41.60
N ASP A 279 -3.23 18.37 40.82
CA ASP A 279 -2.36 17.65 39.90
C ASP A 279 -2.82 17.93 38.46
N VAL A 280 -1.88 18.18 37.56
CA VAL A 280 -2.15 18.44 36.16
C VAL A 280 -1.77 17.19 35.36
N TYR A 281 -2.71 16.71 34.55
CA TYR A 281 -2.48 15.63 33.61
C TYR A 281 -2.57 16.18 32.20
N HIS A 282 -1.51 15.97 31.43
CA HIS A 282 -1.45 16.29 30.02
C HIS A 282 -1.33 15.02 29.19
N TYR A 283 -2.34 14.74 28.38
CA TYR A 283 -2.19 13.88 27.21
C TYR A 283 -1.81 14.77 26.04
N LEU A 284 -0.52 14.97 25.87
CA LEU A 284 0.04 15.78 24.78
C LEU A 284 1.16 15.01 24.14
N PRO A 285 0.86 14.32 23.05
CA PRO A 285 1.78 13.43 22.42
C PRO A 285 2.94 14.21 21.76
N ARG A 286 4.13 14.05 22.31
CA ARG A 286 5.35 14.65 21.78
C ARG A 286 6.60 13.92 22.12
N HIS A 287 6.50 12.93 22.97
CA HIS A 287 7.60 12.13 23.38
C HIS A 287 7.43 10.71 22.91
N LEU A 288 8.47 10.16 22.32
CA LEU A 288 8.47 8.79 21.84
C LEU A 288 8.93 7.82 22.94
N GLU A 289 9.50 8.36 24.02
CA GLU A 289 10.06 7.59 25.13
C GLU A 289 9.61 8.19 26.47
N ARG A 290 9.42 7.35 27.46
CA ARG A 290 9.11 7.77 28.82
C ARG A 290 10.27 8.55 29.46
N GLY A 291 11.50 8.12 29.19
CA GLY A 291 12.73 8.66 29.74
C GLY A 291 13.04 8.17 31.17
N ASP A 292 14.25 8.47 31.63
CA ASP A 292 14.69 8.13 32.98
C ASP A 292 13.96 8.94 34.04
N LYS A 293 13.74 8.34 35.22
CA LYS A 293 13.01 8.99 36.31
C LYS A 293 13.83 10.10 37.00
N ILE A 294 15.14 9.96 37.07
CA ILE A 294 16.01 10.85 37.86
C ILE A 294 16.69 11.87 36.96
N THR A 295 17.19 11.45 35.80
CA THR A 295 17.91 12.27 34.83
C THR A 295 17.32 12.11 33.43
N PRO A 296 16.08 12.57 33.20
CA PRO A 296 15.45 12.42 31.91
C PRO A 296 16.20 13.16 30.82
N ALA A 297 16.42 12.49 29.70
CA ALA A 297 16.88 13.13 28.47
C ALA A 297 15.83 14.13 27.97
N ALA A 298 16.30 15.16 27.27
CA ALA A 298 15.40 16.14 26.67
C ALA A 298 14.36 15.48 25.78
N GLU A 299 13.15 16.03 25.79
CA GLU A 299 12.01 15.60 24.98
C GLU A 299 11.47 14.19 25.30
N THR A 300 11.80 13.62 26.46
CA THR A 300 11.13 12.42 26.99
C THR A 300 9.93 12.79 27.87
N GLY A 301 9.03 11.86 28.15
CA GLY A 301 7.83 12.10 28.95
C GLY A 301 8.12 12.69 30.33
N ASN A 302 9.12 12.12 31.05
CA ASN A 302 9.55 12.64 32.34
C ASN A 302 10.20 14.03 32.24
N PHE A 303 10.89 14.34 31.15
CA PHE A 303 11.41 15.69 30.88
C PHE A 303 10.26 16.69 30.68
N TRP A 304 9.25 16.34 29.89
CA TRP A 304 8.10 17.20 29.63
C TRP A 304 7.31 17.51 30.91
N ALA A 305 7.05 16.49 31.72
CA ALA A 305 6.34 16.69 32.98
C ALA A 305 7.10 17.65 33.91
N ARG A 306 8.43 17.54 34.00
CA ARG A 306 9.27 18.46 34.79
C ARG A 306 9.29 19.86 34.24
N LEU A 307 9.48 20.00 32.94
CA LEU A 307 9.50 21.30 32.26
C LEU A 307 8.18 22.05 32.48
N GLU A 308 7.06 21.35 32.38
CA GLU A 308 5.74 21.96 32.58
C GLU A 308 5.55 22.38 34.05
N HIS A 309 6.02 21.60 35.00
CA HIS A 309 5.96 21.97 36.40
C HIS A 309 6.91 23.16 36.71
N GLU A 310 8.11 23.20 36.11
CA GLU A 310 9.00 24.36 36.21
C GLU A 310 8.36 25.65 35.69
N ARG A 311 7.53 25.54 34.62
CA ARG A 311 6.75 26.69 34.10
C ARG A 311 5.76 27.23 35.13
N PHE A 312 5.02 26.37 35.80
CA PHE A 312 4.10 26.75 36.84
C PHE A 312 4.86 27.45 38.01
N LEU A 313 5.97 26.85 38.42
CA LEU A 313 6.80 27.42 39.50
C LEU A 313 7.47 28.73 39.11
N SER A 314 7.79 28.96 37.83
CA SER A 314 8.32 30.24 37.35
C SER A 314 7.37 31.42 37.56
N GLY A 315 6.04 31.15 37.62
CA GLY A 315 5.02 32.16 37.91
C GLY A 315 4.51 32.16 39.37
N GLN A 316 5.03 31.27 40.24
CA GLN A 316 4.51 31.09 41.59
C GLN A 316 4.80 32.31 42.49
N THR A 317 6.06 32.76 42.46
CA THR A 317 6.50 33.93 43.23
C THR A 317 7.13 34.96 42.31
N MET A 318 6.55 36.11 42.27
CA MET A 318 7.01 37.23 41.46
C MET A 318 7.41 38.40 42.37
N VAL A 319 8.59 38.91 42.13
CA VAL A 319 9.13 40.11 42.81
C VAL A 319 9.18 41.26 41.82
N SER A 320 8.73 42.42 42.21
CA SER A 320 8.78 43.61 41.34
C SER A 320 9.29 44.82 42.12
N GLY A 321 9.80 45.78 41.41
CA GLY A 321 10.27 47.01 41.98
C GLY A 321 10.62 48.05 40.92
N SER A 322 11.19 49.16 41.37
CA SER A 322 11.65 50.24 40.50
C SER A 322 13.15 50.53 40.75
N SER A 323 13.82 51.08 39.75
CA SER A 323 15.23 51.42 39.77
C SER A 323 15.48 52.67 38.93
N ASN A 324 16.57 53.34 39.14
CA ASN A 324 17.17 54.41 38.29
C ASN A 324 18.35 53.88 37.44
N ASP A 325 18.75 52.64 37.61
CA ASP A 325 19.85 52.00 36.84
C ASP A 325 19.38 51.55 35.41
N ALA A 326 19.86 52.29 34.41
CA ALA A 326 19.59 51.95 32.99
C ALA A 326 20.09 50.60 32.57
N ARG A 327 21.10 50.04 33.24
CA ARG A 327 21.76 48.76 32.86
C ARG A 327 21.08 47.53 33.43
N LEU A 328 20.02 47.70 34.22
CA LEU A 328 19.22 46.59 34.70
C LEU A 328 18.49 45.96 33.50
N SER A 329 18.71 44.66 33.22
CA SER A 329 18.22 43.99 32.02
C SER A 329 17.73 42.61 32.35
N PRO A 330 16.88 42.00 31.52
CA PRO A 330 16.49 40.60 31.67
C PRO A 330 17.71 39.65 31.68
N ALA A 331 17.55 38.48 32.28
CA ALA A 331 18.60 37.49 32.51
C ALA A 331 19.76 37.94 33.42
N GLN A 332 19.59 39.03 34.19
CA GLN A 332 20.50 39.39 35.28
C GLN A 332 19.94 38.88 36.60
N VAL A 333 20.85 38.49 37.52
CA VAL A 333 20.53 38.18 38.91
C VAL A 333 20.86 39.43 39.73
N LEU A 334 19.81 40.11 40.22
CA LEU A 334 19.89 41.30 41.03
C LEU A 334 19.97 40.92 42.51
N THR A 335 21.02 41.32 43.18
CA THR A 335 21.14 41.29 44.63
C THR A 335 20.81 42.68 45.18
N ILE A 336 19.93 42.78 46.16
CA ILE A 336 19.55 44.04 46.80
C ILE A 336 20.30 44.15 48.14
N SER A 337 21.07 45.20 48.30
CA SER A 337 21.79 45.44 49.56
C SER A 337 20.96 46.40 50.40
N GLU A 338 20.72 46.04 51.65
CA GLU A 338 19.98 46.83 52.60
C GLU A 338 20.89 47.21 53.79
N ARG A 339 20.83 48.49 54.24
CA ARG A 339 21.54 48.97 55.38
C ARG A 339 20.68 49.05 56.63
N ALA A 340 19.40 48.83 56.55
CA ALA A 340 18.47 48.86 57.67
C ALA A 340 18.72 47.73 58.65
N VAL A 341 18.58 48.01 59.96
CA VAL A 341 18.66 46.98 61.00
C VAL A 341 17.46 47.20 61.96
N PRO A 342 16.54 46.29 62.04
CA PRO A 342 16.42 44.96 61.30
C PRO A 342 16.15 45.18 59.81
N PRO A 343 16.48 44.14 58.97
CA PRO A 343 16.20 44.23 57.57
C PRO A 343 14.68 44.30 57.28
N THR A 344 14.32 45.09 56.26
CA THR A 344 12.94 45.29 55.82
C THR A 344 12.58 44.55 54.54
N LEU A 345 13.59 43.96 53.87
CA LEU A 345 13.38 43.20 52.66
C LEU A 345 12.70 41.88 52.94
N PRO A 346 11.82 41.41 52.03
CA PRO A 346 11.22 40.08 52.09
C PRO A 346 12.29 38.98 51.88
N SER A 347 12.16 37.87 52.57
CA SER A 347 13.06 36.70 52.49
C SER A 347 13.25 36.17 51.07
N GLU A 348 12.27 36.37 50.19
CA GLU A 348 12.31 36.01 48.78
C GLU A 348 13.41 36.72 48.00
N THR A 349 13.99 37.76 48.54
CA THR A 349 15.07 38.52 47.91
C THR A 349 16.48 38.12 48.34
N ASP A 350 16.60 37.28 49.38
CA ASP A 350 17.88 36.97 50.05
C ASP A 350 18.92 36.34 49.12
N ASN A 351 18.47 35.45 48.22
CA ASN A 351 19.34 34.76 47.26
C ASN A 351 19.49 35.52 45.92
N GLY A 352 18.90 36.71 45.82
CA GLY A 352 18.83 37.51 44.59
C GLY A 352 17.57 37.22 43.77
N ILE A 353 17.35 38.03 42.77
CA ILE A 353 16.18 38.07 41.94
C ILE A 353 16.61 37.96 40.48
N VAL A 354 16.09 36.97 39.76
CA VAL A 354 16.29 36.86 38.31
C VAL A 354 15.33 37.82 37.61
N ILE A 355 15.87 38.82 36.96
CA ILE A 355 15.09 39.80 36.22
C ILE A 355 14.54 39.14 34.95
N ILE A 356 13.21 39.16 34.82
CA ILE A 356 12.48 38.57 33.67
C ILE A 356 12.05 39.68 32.72
N ARG A 357 11.61 40.81 33.24
CA ARG A 357 11.09 41.94 32.48
C ARG A 357 11.51 43.25 33.06
N THR A 358 11.83 44.20 32.18
CA THR A 358 12.13 45.60 32.55
C THR A 358 11.34 46.53 31.65
N VAL A 359 10.85 47.65 32.26
CA VAL A 359 10.20 48.73 31.53
C VAL A 359 10.90 50.04 31.86
N TYR A 360 11.43 50.65 30.84
CA TYR A 360 12.15 51.94 30.93
C TYR A 360 11.20 53.06 30.54
N SER A 361 11.22 54.14 31.30
CA SER A 361 10.46 55.35 30.95
C SER A 361 11.30 56.56 31.31
N ALA A 362 11.43 57.48 30.37
CA ALA A 362 12.16 58.68 30.55
C ALA A 362 11.68 59.82 29.63
N SER A 363 11.86 61.05 30.04
CA SER A 363 11.67 62.21 29.20
C SER A 363 12.74 63.31 29.47
N ARG A 364 12.78 64.36 28.70
CA ARG A 364 13.61 65.53 28.97
C ARG A 364 13.30 66.14 30.33
N LYS A 365 12.06 65.98 30.84
CA LYS A 365 11.58 66.62 32.10
C LYS A 365 11.66 65.67 33.27
N ASP A 366 11.55 64.34 32.98
CA ASP A 366 11.48 63.29 34.00
C ASP A 366 12.73 62.43 33.98
N ALA A 367 13.18 62.05 35.17
CA ALA A 367 14.33 61.17 35.34
C ALA A 367 13.96 59.78 34.81
N LEU A 368 14.98 59.01 34.40
CA LEU A 368 14.83 57.60 34.03
C LEU A 368 14.29 56.82 35.23
N THR A 369 13.21 56.06 34.92
CA THR A 369 12.67 55.08 35.85
C THR A 369 12.62 53.73 35.10
N VAL A 370 13.16 52.72 35.78
CA VAL A 370 13.14 51.33 35.30
C VAL A 370 12.28 50.51 36.26
N THR A 371 11.10 50.13 35.84
CA THR A 371 10.32 49.17 36.61
C THR A 371 10.70 47.76 36.15
N TRP A 372 10.86 46.87 37.09
CA TRP A 372 11.29 45.51 36.81
C TRP A 372 10.42 44.48 37.50
N GLU A 373 10.34 43.29 36.87
CA GLU A 373 9.70 42.11 37.40
C GLU A 373 10.68 40.92 37.29
N GLY A 374 10.70 40.09 38.30
CA GLY A 374 11.58 38.91 38.35
C GLY A 374 11.03 37.85 39.29
N MET A 375 11.71 36.75 39.34
CA MET A 375 11.45 35.66 40.29
C MET A 375 12.66 35.55 41.26
N PRO A 376 12.46 35.04 42.49
CA PRO A 376 13.55 34.68 43.36
C PRO A 376 14.51 33.71 42.67
N TYR A 377 15.79 33.90 42.86
CA TYR A 377 16.80 32.97 42.35
C TYR A 377 16.84 31.72 43.22
N TYR A 378 16.78 30.56 42.54
CA TYR A 378 16.94 29.26 43.14
C TYR A 378 18.00 28.45 42.37
N GLU A 379 18.97 27.86 43.07
CA GLU A 379 20.00 27.02 42.43
C GLU A 379 19.43 25.81 41.66
N ASN A 380 18.28 25.33 42.08
CA ASN A 380 17.65 24.08 41.57
C ASN A 380 16.45 24.31 40.64
N ARG A 381 16.09 25.55 40.35
CA ARG A 381 14.98 25.92 39.47
C ARG A 381 15.46 26.93 38.41
N CYS A 382 15.19 26.60 37.16
CA CYS A 382 15.41 27.50 36.05
C CYS A 382 14.07 28.14 35.63
N TRP A 383 14.13 29.44 35.32
CA TRP A 383 12.99 30.08 34.70
C TRP A 383 12.70 29.43 33.34
N ARG A 384 11.43 29.20 33.03
CA ARG A 384 10.98 28.63 31.77
C ARG A 384 9.99 29.54 31.06
N PRO A 385 10.11 29.72 29.74
CA PRO A 385 9.14 30.52 29.00
C PRO A 385 7.78 29.81 28.98
N ALA A 386 6.73 30.63 29.03
CA ALA A 386 5.36 30.12 28.89
C ALA A 386 5.19 29.36 27.54
N ALA A 387 4.51 28.24 27.57
CA ALA A 387 4.22 27.50 26.36
C ALA A 387 3.40 28.35 25.37
N LYS A 388 3.85 28.45 24.16
CA LYS A 388 3.14 29.13 23.07
C LYS A 388 2.05 28.20 22.51
N LYS A 389 0.93 28.78 22.07
CA LYS A 389 -0.16 28.02 21.46
C LYS A 389 0.32 27.39 20.15
N ARG A 390 0.09 26.09 20.00
CA ARG A 390 0.37 25.39 18.76
C ARG A 390 -0.66 25.71 17.69
N PRO A 391 -0.23 25.81 16.43
CA PRO A 391 -1.19 25.83 15.32
C PRO A 391 -1.89 24.47 15.20
N VAL A 392 -3.18 24.52 14.87
CA VAL A 392 -4.00 23.32 14.66
C VAL A 392 -4.39 23.24 13.19
N VAL A 393 -4.09 22.12 12.55
CA VAL A 393 -4.53 21.83 11.20
C VAL A 393 -5.97 21.35 11.26
N SER A 394 -6.90 22.16 10.78
CA SER A 394 -8.31 21.77 10.63
C SER A 394 -8.52 21.16 9.26
N GLY A 395 -8.87 19.86 9.19
CA GLY A 395 -9.09 19.16 7.94
C GLY A 395 -7.81 18.46 7.42
N THR A 396 -7.64 18.40 6.11
CA THR A 396 -6.55 17.68 5.45
C THR A 396 -5.69 18.62 4.61
N MET A 397 -4.45 18.18 4.38
CA MET A 397 -3.54 18.77 3.38
C MET A 397 -3.30 17.77 2.27
N THR A 398 -3.06 18.25 1.05
CA THR A 398 -2.69 17.41 -0.07
C THR A 398 -1.20 17.14 -0.10
N ALA A 399 -0.87 15.93 -0.50
CA ALA A 399 0.51 15.49 -0.71
C ALA A 399 0.55 14.39 -1.77
N ARG A 400 1.74 14.07 -2.25
CA ARG A 400 1.97 12.97 -3.19
C ARG A 400 2.89 11.93 -2.58
N VAL A 401 2.53 10.68 -2.78
CA VAL A 401 3.36 9.55 -2.36
C VAL A 401 4.65 9.54 -3.16
N THR A 402 5.79 9.36 -2.48
CA THR A 402 7.11 9.39 -3.10
C THR A 402 7.80 8.03 -3.09
N SER A 403 8.84 7.90 -3.91
CA SER A 403 9.74 6.76 -3.95
C SER A 403 11.19 7.22 -3.86
N ALA A 404 12.08 6.33 -3.46
CA ALA A 404 13.51 6.59 -3.45
C ALA A 404 14.15 6.59 -4.84
N ARG A 405 13.43 6.18 -5.88
CA ARG A 405 13.91 6.08 -7.27
C ARG A 405 12.98 6.81 -8.21
N ASP A 406 13.56 7.49 -9.20
CA ASP A 406 12.78 8.05 -10.30
C ASP A 406 12.10 6.96 -11.12
N ASN A 407 10.88 7.23 -11.55
CA ASN A 407 10.06 6.35 -12.38
C ASN A 407 9.79 4.96 -11.79
N ASP A 408 9.96 4.78 -10.49
CA ASP A 408 9.51 3.58 -9.80
C ASP A 408 7.98 3.62 -9.67
N ILE A 409 7.31 2.55 -10.10
CA ILE A 409 5.86 2.45 -9.94
C ILE A 409 5.49 2.32 -8.46
N HIS A 410 6.33 1.61 -7.71
CA HIS A 410 6.06 1.32 -6.31
C HIS A 410 6.57 2.44 -5.41
N ALA A 411 5.75 2.85 -4.45
CA ALA A 411 6.14 3.82 -3.45
C ALA A 411 7.21 3.24 -2.51
N TRP A 412 8.01 4.14 -1.92
CA TRP A 412 8.86 3.76 -0.79
C TRP A 412 8.00 3.35 0.39
N GLN A 413 8.34 2.23 1.01
CA GLN A 413 7.76 1.78 2.27
C GLN A 413 8.87 1.32 3.23
N ASP A 414 8.70 1.60 4.53
CA ASP A 414 9.56 1.02 5.55
C ASP A 414 9.10 -0.40 5.96
N ALA A 415 9.83 -1.01 6.89
CA ALA A 415 9.51 -2.33 7.40
C ALA A 415 8.13 -2.42 8.10
N SER A 416 7.57 -1.29 8.51
CA SER A 416 6.26 -1.18 9.14
C SER A 416 5.15 -0.83 8.15
N GLY A 417 5.47 -0.71 6.86
CA GLY A 417 4.52 -0.37 5.80
C GLY A 417 4.12 1.10 5.75
N MET A 418 4.89 2.00 6.37
CA MET A 418 4.68 3.44 6.30
C MET A 418 5.24 4.01 5.01
N TYR A 419 4.69 5.14 4.57
CA TYR A 419 5.03 5.83 3.33
C TYR A 419 5.80 7.11 3.57
N ARG A 420 6.50 7.60 2.56
CA ARG A 420 6.95 8.99 2.51
C ARG A 420 6.14 9.77 1.49
N VAL A 421 5.90 11.03 1.80
CA VAL A 421 5.07 11.91 0.99
C VAL A 421 5.76 13.26 0.80
N LYS A 422 5.53 13.88 -0.34
CA LYS A 422 5.87 15.26 -0.60
C LYS A 422 4.59 16.09 -0.50
N PHE A 423 4.52 17.00 0.47
CA PHE A 423 3.39 17.92 0.58
C PHE A 423 3.39 18.88 -0.60
N ASP A 424 2.21 19.16 -1.18
CA ASP A 424 2.11 20.13 -2.28
C ASP A 424 2.50 21.55 -1.83
N ALA A 425 2.39 21.85 -0.54
CA ALA A 425 2.82 23.09 0.07
C ALA A 425 4.35 23.16 0.31
N ASP A 426 5.09 22.07 0.17
CA ASP A 426 6.53 22.03 0.37
C ASP A 426 7.27 22.59 -0.85
N ARG A 427 7.93 23.72 -0.63
CA ARG A 427 8.71 24.42 -1.66
C ARG A 427 10.20 24.10 -1.61
N ASP A 428 10.64 23.38 -0.59
CA ASP A 428 12.05 23.06 -0.41
C ASP A 428 12.42 21.84 -1.27
N ASP A 429 13.57 21.92 -1.92
CA ASP A 429 14.12 20.80 -2.68
C ASP A 429 14.86 19.88 -1.71
N LYS A 430 14.21 18.78 -1.39
CA LYS A 430 14.77 17.70 -0.57
C LYS A 430 15.13 16.53 -1.46
N GLY A 431 16.13 15.77 -1.07
CA GLY A 431 16.49 14.55 -1.77
C GLY A 431 15.27 13.63 -1.91
N GLN A 432 15.16 13.00 -3.07
CA GLN A 432 14.06 12.10 -3.40
C GLN A 432 13.91 10.97 -2.37
N GLY A 433 12.70 10.73 -1.91
CA GLY A 433 12.40 9.81 -0.82
C GLY A 433 12.78 10.31 0.57
N MET A 434 13.18 11.60 0.70
CA MET A 434 13.56 12.25 1.96
C MET A 434 12.65 13.44 2.29
N GLU A 435 11.52 13.57 1.61
CA GLU A 435 10.66 14.76 1.67
C GLU A 435 9.84 14.84 2.97
N SER A 436 9.59 13.70 3.62
CA SER A 436 8.88 13.63 4.90
C SER A 436 9.43 12.54 5.82
N MET A 437 8.95 12.54 7.06
CA MET A 437 9.04 11.36 7.93
C MET A 437 8.25 10.18 7.34
N PRO A 438 8.46 8.94 7.82
CA PRO A 438 7.55 7.84 7.53
C PRO A 438 6.14 8.11 8.08
N VAL A 439 5.12 8.03 7.22
CA VAL A 439 3.73 8.40 7.51
C VAL A 439 2.86 7.16 7.40
N ARG A 440 2.01 6.90 8.40
CA ARG A 440 1.05 5.79 8.38
C ARG A 440 -0.05 6.02 7.35
N PHE A 441 -0.56 4.95 6.78
CA PHE A 441 -1.76 4.97 5.96
C PHE A 441 -2.95 4.38 6.74
N ALA A 442 -3.98 5.17 6.97
CA ALA A 442 -5.25 4.71 7.53
C ALA A 442 -5.94 3.77 6.54
N ARG A 443 -6.41 2.63 7.03
CA ARG A 443 -7.10 1.62 6.22
C ARG A 443 -8.51 1.44 6.73
N PRO A 444 -9.51 1.15 5.88
CA PRO A 444 -10.89 0.91 6.32
C PRO A 444 -11.01 -0.28 7.27
N TYR A 445 -10.14 -1.26 7.11
CA TYR A 445 -10.07 -2.46 7.93
C TYR A 445 -8.63 -2.95 7.96
N GLY A 446 -8.07 -3.18 9.14
CA GLY A 446 -6.65 -3.54 9.27
C GLY A 446 -6.31 -4.23 10.57
N GLY A 447 -5.37 -5.16 10.48
CA GLY A 447 -4.75 -5.90 11.57
C GLY A 447 -3.47 -6.55 11.07
N ASP A 448 -2.87 -7.43 11.88
CA ASP A 448 -1.60 -8.09 11.57
C ASP A 448 -1.72 -9.15 10.48
N LYS A 449 -2.84 -9.87 10.43
CA LYS A 449 -3.11 -10.99 9.51
C LYS A 449 -4.35 -10.80 8.65
N TYR A 450 -5.02 -9.66 8.75
CA TYR A 450 -6.26 -9.39 8.02
C TYR A 450 -6.37 -7.90 7.67
N GLY A 451 -7.23 -7.57 6.71
CA GLY A 451 -7.51 -6.18 6.35
C GLY A 451 -7.51 -5.90 4.86
N PHE A 452 -7.71 -4.63 4.52
CA PHE A 452 -7.59 -4.10 3.16
C PHE A 452 -6.19 -3.50 2.97
N HIS A 453 -5.27 -4.25 2.36
CA HIS A 453 -3.88 -3.88 2.18
C HIS A 453 -3.57 -3.59 0.70
N PHE A 454 -3.92 -2.38 0.25
CA PHE A 454 -3.60 -1.89 -1.08
C PHE A 454 -2.44 -0.91 -1.01
N PRO A 455 -1.22 -1.30 -1.46
CA PRO A 455 -0.08 -0.41 -1.52
C PRO A 455 -0.35 0.78 -2.45
N LEU A 456 -0.01 1.98 -1.97
CA LEU A 456 -0.07 3.18 -2.79
C LEU A 456 1.06 3.18 -3.82
N ILE A 457 0.81 3.85 -4.94
CA ILE A 457 1.76 3.97 -6.05
C ILE A 457 2.44 5.33 -5.96
N GLN A 458 3.67 5.43 -6.45
CA GLN A 458 4.37 6.71 -6.56
C GLN A 458 3.52 7.72 -7.35
N GLY A 459 3.45 8.96 -6.87
CA GLY A 459 2.71 10.04 -7.49
C GLY A 459 1.21 10.08 -7.15
N THR A 460 0.68 9.06 -6.46
CA THR A 460 -0.70 9.09 -5.97
C THR A 460 -0.91 10.29 -5.07
N GLU A 461 -1.94 11.09 -5.37
CA GLU A 461 -2.39 12.16 -4.49
C GLU A 461 -3.06 11.59 -3.26
N VAL A 462 -2.73 12.15 -2.10
CA VAL A 462 -3.26 11.70 -0.81
C VAL A 462 -3.73 12.87 0.03
N ALA A 463 -4.81 12.65 0.77
CA ALA A 463 -5.25 13.54 1.82
C ALA A 463 -4.51 13.18 3.12
N ILE A 464 -3.70 14.11 3.62
CA ILE A 464 -3.00 13.96 4.89
C ILE A 464 -3.82 14.61 5.99
N ALA A 465 -4.22 13.81 6.96
CA ALA A 465 -4.81 14.28 8.20
C ALA A 465 -3.78 14.26 9.33
N PHE A 466 -4.13 14.88 10.45
CA PHE A 466 -3.21 15.11 11.55
C PHE A 466 -3.86 14.69 12.87
N HIS A 467 -3.17 13.89 13.66
CA HIS A 467 -3.66 13.50 14.97
C HIS A 467 -3.85 14.72 15.85
N GLU A 468 -5.09 14.93 16.33
CA GLU A 468 -5.49 16.12 17.10
C GLU A 468 -5.18 17.46 16.42
N GLY A 469 -5.00 17.46 15.10
CA GLY A 469 -4.61 18.63 14.33
C GLY A 469 -3.15 19.04 14.50
N ASP A 470 -2.31 18.24 15.15
CA ASP A 470 -0.89 18.54 15.33
C ASP A 470 -0.13 18.41 13.99
N PRO A 471 0.42 19.51 13.43
CA PRO A 471 1.13 19.48 12.17
C PRO A 471 2.31 18.51 12.11
N ASP A 472 2.90 18.13 13.24
CA ASP A 472 4.03 17.21 13.33
C ASP A 472 3.62 15.72 13.38
N ARG A 473 2.30 15.43 13.39
CA ARG A 473 1.75 14.07 13.48
C ARG A 473 0.85 13.71 12.31
N PRO A 474 1.38 13.73 11.08
CA PRO A 474 0.61 13.43 9.88
C PRO A 474 0.30 11.93 9.76
N TYR A 475 -0.84 11.62 9.14
CA TYR A 475 -1.14 10.30 8.60
C TYR A 475 -1.92 10.43 7.29
N ILE A 476 -1.73 9.49 6.38
CA ILE A 476 -2.51 9.41 5.14
C ILE A 476 -3.91 8.92 5.50
N ALA A 477 -4.91 9.77 5.31
CA ALA A 477 -6.30 9.43 5.56
C ALA A 477 -6.91 8.69 4.37
N HIS A 478 -6.72 9.21 3.16
CA HIS A 478 -7.28 8.67 1.93
C HIS A 478 -6.34 8.92 0.75
N ALA A 479 -6.43 8.05 -0.27
CA ALA A 479 -5.94 8.34 -1.61
C ALA A 479 -7.02 9.12 -2.38
N LEU A 480 -6.61 10.06 -3.22
CA LEU A 480 -7.47 10.88 -4.05
C LEU A 480 -7.14 10.63 -5.52
N HIS A 481 -8.12 10.80 -6.39
CA HIS A 481 -7.87 10.89 -7.83
C HIS A 481 -7.63 12.35 -8.24
N ASP A 482 -6.91 12.54 -9.32
CA ASP A 482 -6.62 13.85 -9.90
C ASP A 482 -6.72 13.80 -11.44
N SER A 483 -6.46 14.93 -12.10
CA SER A 483 -6.52 15.00 -13.56
C SER A 483 -5.53 14.08 -14.29
N ARG A 484 -4.46 13.63 -13.63
CA ARG A 484 -3.48 12.66 -14.15
C ARG A 484 -3.87 11.22 -13.85
N HIS A 485 -4.61 11.00 -12.78
CA HIS A 485 -5.02 9.70 -12.26
C HIS A 485 -6.54 9.70 -12.09
N ALA A 486 -7.26 9.67 -13.23
CA ALA A 486 -8.71 9.68 -13.22
C ALA A 486 -9.28 8.43 -12.54
N ASP A 487 -10.42 8.59 -11.87
CA ASP A 487 -11.14 7.47 -11.30
C ASP A 487 -11.52 6.46 -12.40
N PRO A 488 -11.30 5.14 -12.18
CA PRO A 488 -11.76 4.11 -13.11
C PRO A 488 -13.29 4.04 -13.25
N VAL A 489 -14.04 4.65 -12.33
CA VAL A 489 -15.49 4.80 -12.39
C VAL A 489 -15.82 6.26 -12.68
N THR A 490 -16.57 6.48 -13.78
CA THR A 490 -16.93 7.81 -14.28
C THR A 490 -18.42 7.80 -14.67
N GLU A 491 -18.93 8.93 -15.18
CA GLU A 491 -20.29 9.04 -15.72
C GLU A 491 -20.62 7.90 -16.72
N ALA A 492 -19.64 7.50 -17.54
CA ALA A 492 -19.83 6.49 -18.56
C ALA A 492 -20.04 5.05 -18.01
N ASN A 493 -19.75 4.82 -16.74
CA ASN A 493 -19.80 3.50 -16.10
C ASN A 493 -20.14 3.56 -14.60
N ASN A 494 -20.99 4.50 -14.23
CA ASN A 494 -21.34 4.82 -12.84
C ASN A 494 -22.14 3.73 -12.11
N THR A 495 -22.52 2.67 -12.82
CA THR A 495 -23.13 1.44 -12.24
C THR A 495 -22.09 0.40 -11.81
N ARG A 496 -20.79 0.69 -11.98
CA ARG A 496 -19.70 -0.27 -11.71
C ARG A 496 -19.05 -0.06 -10.37
N ASN A 497 -18.86 -1.14 -9.66
CA ASN A 497 -17.97 -1.21 -8.50
C ASN A 497 -16.66 -1.87 -8.93
N VAL A 498 -15.51 -1.22 -8.70
CA VAL A 498 -14.22 -1.66 -9.25
C VAL A 498 -13.13 -1.64 -8.22
N ILE A 499 -12.48 -2.79 -8.02
CA ILE A 499 -11.16 -2.87 -7.40
C ILE A 499 -10.16 -3.19 -8.52
N ARG A 500 -9.18 -2.31 -8.72
CA ARG A 500 -8.17 -2.46 -9.77
C ARG A 500 -6.78 -2.14 -9.22
N THR A 501 -5.82 -3.02 -9.47
CA THR A 501 -4.43 -2.83 -9.05
C THR A 501 -3.59 -2.20 -10.17
N ALA A 502 -2.39 -1.75 -9.85
CA ALA A 502 -1.43 -1.23 -10.83
C ALA A 502 -1.06 -2.27 -11.91
N GLY A 503 -1.00 -3.55 -11.54
CA GLY A 503 -0.77 -4.66 -12.47
C GLY A 503 -2.02 -5.08 -13.24
N LEU A 504 -3.07 -4.24 -13.25
CA LEU A 504 -4.34 -4.45 -13.96
C LEU A 504 -5.17 -5.66 -13.47
N ASN A 505 -4.82 -6.25 -12.31
CA ASN A 505 -5.71 -7.21 -11.66
C ASN A 505 -7.00 -6.50 -11.24
N LYS A 506 -8.13 -7.14 -11.46
CA LYS A 506 -9.41 -6.47 -11.33
C LYS A 506 -10.49 -7.38 -10.75
N LEU A 507 -11.21 -6.86 -9.75
CA LEU A 507 -12.55 -7.30 -9.37
C LEU A 507 -13.52 -6.20 -9.80
N ARG A 508 -14.47 -6.54 -10.64
CA ARG A 508 -15.52 -5.64 -11.13
C ARG A 508 -16.89 -6.27 -10.91
N MET A 509 -17.80 -5.48 -10.41
CA MET A 509 -19.22 -5.80 -10.30
C MET A 509 -20.00 -4.75 -11.08
N GLU A 510 -20.92 -5.17 -11.92
CA GLU A 510 -21.82 -4.30 -12.68
C GLU A 510 -23.22 -4.43 -12.07
N ASP A 511 -23.82 -3.30 -11.69
CA ASP A 511 -25.15 -3.26 -11.04
C ASP A 511 -26.25 -2.75 -12.00
N ARG A 512 -25.96 -2.64 -13.31
CA ARG A 512 -26.97 -2.25 -14.29
C ARG A 512 -28.03 -3.33 -14.38
N CYS A 513 -29.29 -2.95 -14.17
CA CYS A 513 -30.42 -3.86 -14.18
C CYS A 513 -30.50 -4.65 -15.50
N GLY A 514 -30.50 -5.99 -15.41
CA GLY A 514 -30.53 -6.93 -16.53
C GLY A 514 -29.14 -7.17 -17.19
N GLU A 515 -28.08 -6.52 -16.69
CA GLU A 515 -26.70 -6.69 -17.17
C GLU A 515 -25.74 -7.03 -16.01
N GLU A 516 -26.29 -7.46 -14.88
CA GLU A 516 -25.50 -7.71 -13.66
C GLU A 516 -24.44 -8.79 -13.90
N HIS A 517 -23.21 -8.47 -13.52
CA HIS A 517 -22.13 -9.42 -13.63
C HIS A 517 -20.95 -9.15 -12.69
N ILE A 518 -20.22 -10.19 -12.36
CA ILE A 518 -18.98 -10.12 -11.61
C ILE A 518 -17.83 -10.62 -12.49
N LYS A 519 -16.74 -9.86 -12.53
CA LYS A 519 -15.51 -10.24 -13.25
C LYS A 519 -14.30 -10.14 -12.34
N LEU A 520 -13.65 -11.28 -12.12
CA LEU A 520 -12.33 -11.39 -11.53
C LEU A 520 -11.31 -11.69 -12.62
N SER A 521 -10.32 -10.85 -12.83
CA SER A 521 -9.39 -11.02 -13.95
C SER A 521 -7.98 -10.48 -13.70
N THR A 522 -7.01 -11.07 -14.39
CA THR A 522 -5.66 -10.55 -14.60
C THR A 522 -5.35 -10.55 -16.09
N GLU A 523 -4.51 -9.63 -16.54
CA GLU A 523 -4.05 -9.59 -17.94
C GLU A 523 -2.97 -10.65 -18.22
N TYR A 524 -2.37 -11.23 -17.17
CA TYR A 524 -1.37 -12.29 -17.32
C TYR A 524 -1.97 -13.58 -17.89
N GLY A 525 -1.21 -14.26 -18.75
CA GLY A 525 -1.60 -15.55 -19.33
C GLY A 525 -2.76 -15.45 -20.32
N GLY A 526 -2.80 -14.41 -21.17
CA GLY A 526 -3.84 -14.22 -22.17
C GLY A 526 -5.19 -13.86 -21.58
N LYS A 527 -5.16 -13.09 -20.47
CA LYS A 527 -6.36 -12.62 -19.76
C LYS A 527 -7.09 -13.75 -19.02
N THR A 528 -6.45 -14.28 -18.00
CA THR A 528 -7.07 -15.22 -17.07
C THR A 528 -8.23 -14.56 -16.33
N GLN A 529 -9.43 -15.17 -16.38
CA GLN A 529 -10.62 -14.55 -15.81
C GLN A 529 -11.67 -15.56 -15.35
N LEU A 530 -12.41 -15.14 -14.33
CA LEU A 530 -13.69 -15.72 -13.91
C LEU A 530 -14.75 -14.65 -14.14
N ASN A 531 -15.72 -14.94 -14.98
CA ASN A 531 -16.89 -14.12 -15.23
C ASN A 531 -18.14 -14.83 -14.71
N LEU A 532 -19.06 -14.09 -14.09
CA LEU A 532 -20.33 -14.58 -13.57
C LEU A 532 -21.45 -13.63 -14.01
N GLY A 533 -22.53 -14.15 -14.57
CA GLY A 533 -23.72 -13.40 -14.97
C GLY A 533 -23.70 -12.96 -16.44
N HIS A 534 -24.09 -11.73 -16.72
CA HIS A 534 -24.17 -11.17 -18.06
C HIS A 534 -22.77 -10.82 -18.60
N ASN A 535 -22.15 -11.72 -19.33
CA ASN A 535 -20.78 -11.54 -19.82
C ASN A 535 -20.75 -10.70 -21.09
N VAL A 536 -19.91 -9.64 -21.05
CA VAL A 536 -19.74 -8.73 -22.18
C VAL A 536 -18.33 -8.75 -22.73
N ASP A 537 -18.17 -8.37 -23.98
CA ASP A 537 -16.88 -8.17 -24.64
C ASP A 537 -16.25 -6.79 -24.28
N ALA A 538 -15.22 -6.39 -25.02
CA ALA A 538 -14.56 -5.09 -24.83
C ALA A 538 -15.45 -3.90 -25.24
N SER A 539 -16.35 -4.12 -26.18
CA SER A 539 -17.31 -3.14 -26.71
C SER A 539 -18.60 -3.05 -25.89
N ARG A 540 -18.73 -3.85 -24.83
CA ARG A 540 -19.92 -4.03 -23.98
C ARG A 540 -21.07 -4.79 -24.64
N GLU A 541 -20.84 -5.42 -25.76
CA GLU A 541 -21.83 -6.32 -26.40
C GLU A 541 -21.88 -7.63 -25.66
N LEU A 542 -23.08 -8.21 -25.59
CA LEU A 542 -23.31 -9.51 -24.97
C LEU A 542 -22.46 -10.60 -25.62
N ARG A 543 -21.62 -11.25 -24.84
CA ARG A 543 -20.79 -12.39 -25.25
C ARG A 543 -21.35 -13.73 -24.78
N GLY A 544 -22.16 -13.72 -23.76
CA GLY A 544 -22.84 -14.91 -23.20
C GLY A 544 -23.31 -14.67 -21.77
N GLU A 545 -24.09 -15.63 -21.27
CA GLU A 545 -24.63 -15.60 -19.91
C GLU A 545 -24.17 -16.83 -19.11
N GLY A 546 -24.04 -16.65 -17.79
CA GLY A 546 -23.63 -17.71 -16.87
C GLY A 546 -22.21 -17.54 -16.33
N ALA A 547 -21.49 -18.65 -16.16
CA ALA A 547 -20.15 -18.65 -15.58
C ALA A 547 -19.09 -19.05 -16.61
N GLU A 548 -18.00 -18.30 -16.70
CA GLU A 548 -16.85 -18.63 -17.54
C GLU A 548 -15.57 -18.56 -16.73
N LEU A 549 -14.82 -19.67 -16.68
CA LEU A 549 -13.44 -19.71 -16.19
C LEU A 549 -12.52 -19.97 -17.40
N ARG A 550 -11.67 -19.00 -17.74
CA ARG A 550 -10.77 -19.13 -18.88
C ARG A 550 -9.34 -18.64 -18.61
N THR A 551 -8.40 -19.25 -19.29
CA THR A 551 -7.00 -18.82 -19.39
C THR A 551 -6.39 -19.41 -20.66
N ASP A 552 -5.35 -18.78 -21.21
CA ASP A 552 -4.53 -19.38 -22.27
C ASP A 552 -3.40 -20.26 -21.69
N ARG A 553 -3.38 -20.43 -20.36
CA ARG A 553 -2.47 -21.31 -19.62
C ARG A 553 -3.21 -22.52 -19.06
N HIS A 554 -2.65 -23.20 -18.10
CA HIS A 554 -3.24 -24.39 -17.50
C HIS A 554 -4.35 -24.06 -16.49
N ILE A 555 -5.39 -24.87 -16.47
CA ILE A 555 -6.42 -24.92 -15.44
C ILE A 555 -6.25 -26.22 -14.66
N SER A 556 -6.21 -26.17 -13.34
CA SER A 556 -6.25 -27.35 -12.48
C SER A 556 -7.46 -27.23 -11.55
N ILE A 557 -8.37 -28.20 -11.66
CA ILE A 557 -9.53 -28.34 -10.77
C ILE A 557 -9.27 -29.53 -9.87
N ARG A 558 -9.20 -29.32 -8.56
CA ARG A 558 -8.92 -30.38 -7.57
C ARG A 558 -9.93 -30.29 -6.44
N GLY A 559 -10.60 -31.41 -6.17
CA GLY A 559 -11.44 -31.60 -5.00
C GLY A 559 -10.94 -32.82 -4.22
N GLY A 560 -10.39 -32.64 -3.00
CA GLY A 560 -9.86 -33.73 -2.20
C GLY A 560 -10.90 -34.78 -1.81
N ALA A 561 -12.18 -34.40 -1.70
CA ALA A 561 -13.30 -35.26 -1.41
C ALA A 561 -14.01 -35.78 -2.69
N GLY A 562 -13.65 -35.28 -3.87
CA GLY A 562 -14.23 -35.63 -5.15
C GLY A 562 -14.60 -34.45 -6.01
N VAL A 563 -14.90 -34.67 -7.27
CA VAL A 563 -15.31 -33.67 -8.25
C VAL A 563 -16.58 -34.10 -8.95
N PHE A 564 -17.62 -33.31 -8.87
CA PHE A 564 -18.87 -33.48 -9.58
C PHE A 564 -19.06 -32.38 -10.63
N ILE A 565 -19.20 -32.74 -11.89
CA ILE A 565 -19.47 -31.83 -13.01
C ILE A 565 -20.77 -32.29 -13.68
N THR A 566 -21.77 -31.41 -13.64
CA THR A 566 -23.06 -31.74 -14.19
C THR A 566 -23.64 -30.58 -15.01
N ALA A 567 -24.51 -30.92 -15.95
CA ALA A 567 -25.38 -29.99 -16.67
C ALA A 567 -26.84 -30.07 -16.20
N ASP A 568 -27.10 -30.76 -15.08
CA ASP A 568 -28.41 -30.81 -14.49
C ASP A 568 -28.74 -29.44 -13.85
N LYS A 569 -29.97 -28.97 -14.07
CA LYS A 569 -30.43 -27.68 -13.57
C LYS A 569 -30.77 -27.77 -12.08
N GLN A 570 -30.15 -26.92 -11.27
CA GLN A 570 -30.53 -26.71 -9.88
C GLN A 570 -31.21 -25.32 -9.76
N ALA A 571 -32.53 -25.31 -9.60
CA ALA A 571 -33.29 -24.08 -9.56
C ALA A 571 -32.98 -23.28 -8.27
N PHE A 572 -32.68 -21.99 -8.43
CA PHE A 572 -32.40 -21.04 -7.33
C PHE A 572 -31.28 -21.46 -6.37
N ALA A 573 -30.43 -22.43 -6.76
CA ALA A 573 -29.40 -23.02 -5.91
C ALA A 573 -29.93 -23.45 -4.52
N GLY A 574 -31.18 -23.91 -4.45
CA GLY A 574 -31.87 -24.21 -3.19
C GLY A 574 -31.57 -25.58 -2.61
N ASP A 575 -31.06 -26.52 -3.44
CA ASP A 575 -30.72 -27.87 -3.03
C ASP A 575 -29.31 -27.96 -2.42
N ARG A 576 -28.96 -29.16 -1.95
CA ARG A 576 -27.60 -29.42 -1.47
C ARG A 576 -26.60 -29.20 -2.59
N MET A 577 -25.42 -28.70 -2.29
CA MET A 577 -24.34 -28.47 -3.24
C MET A 577 -24.01 -29.73 -4.07
N LEU A 578 -24.03 -30.91 -3.46
CA LEU A 578 -23.84 -32.22 -4.09
C LEU A 578 -25.19 -32.93 -4.28
N SER A 579 -26.15 -32.30 -4.94
CA SER A 579 -27.36 -32.97 -5.37
C SER A 579 -27.03 -33.83 -6.58
N MET A 580 -26.90 -35.15 -6.37
CA MET A 580 -26.40 -36.13 -7.38
C MET A 580 -27.49 -37.14 -7.82
N GLN A 581 -28.76 -36.90 -7.50
CA GLN A 581 -29.82 -37.89 -7.71
C GLN A 581 -29.90 -38.39 -9.14
N GLU A 582 -29.78 -37.50 -10.13
CA GLU A 582 -29.80 -37.87 -11.57
C GLU A 582 -28.56 -38.70 -11.93
N ALA A 583 -27.40 -38.32 -11.48
CA ALA A 583 -26.14 -39.05 -11.71
C ALA A 583 -26.19 -40.45 -11.04
N ILE A 584 -26.67 -40.53 -9.80
CA ILE A 584 -26.84 -41.81 -9.07
C ILE A 584 -27.78 -42.74 -9.86
N SER A 585 -28.91 -42.21 -10.31
CA SER A 585 -29.87 -43.00 -11.11
C SER A 585 -29.24 -43.55 -12.41
N GLN A 586 -28.34 -42.77 -13.05
CA GLN A 586 -27.61 -43.25 -14.25
C GLN A 586 -26.57 -44.33 -13.90
N LEU A 587 -25.85 -44.18 -12.79
CA LEU A 587 -24.90 -45.18 -12.29
C LEU A 587 -25.62 -46.52 -11.95
N GLU A 588 -26.75 -46.45 -11.26
CA GLU A 588 -27.59 -47.63 -10.93
C GLU A 588 -28.16 -48.33 -12.19
N ASN A 589 -28.66 -47.53 -13.15
CA ASN A 589 -29.14 -48.05 -14.42
C ASN A 589 -28.04 -48.78 -15.20
N ALA A 590 -26.84 -48.20 -15.26
CA ALA A 590 -25.69 -48.81 -15.91
C ALA A 590 -25.32 -50.15 -15.24
N LEU A 591 -25.26 -50.16 -13.89
CA LEU A 591 -25.00 -51.37 -13.13
C LEU A 591 -26.09 -52.45 -13.37
N SER A 592 -27.35 -52.07 -13.45
CA SER A 592 -28.47 -52.99 -13.74
C SER A 592 -28.35 -53.62 -15.12
N ILE A 593 -27.99 -52.83 -16.16
CA ILE A 593 -27.76 -53.34 -17.50
C ILE A 593 -26.58 -54.33 -17.51
N ALA A 594 -25.49 -53.97 -16.83
CA ALA A 594 -24.33 -54.84 -16.76
C ALA A 594 -24.64 -56.19 -16.09
N ARG A 595 -25.42 -56.19 -14.98
CA ARG A 595 -25.88 -57.41 -14.31
C ARG A 595 -26.70 -58.27 -15.20
N SER A 596 -27.75 -57.72 -15.84
CA SER A 596 -28.64 -58.49 -16.73
C SER A 596 -27.91 -59.13 -17.88
N LEU A 597 -26.92 -58.46 -18.46
CA LEU A 597 -26.10 -59.01 -19.55
C LEU A 597 -25.08 -60.06 -19.06
N SER A 598 -24.55 -59.85 -17.86
CA SER A 598 -23.62 -60.75 -17.20
C SER A 598 -24.31 -62.09 -16.84
N ASP A 599 -25.53 -62.04 -16.29
CA ASP A 599 -26.32 -63.24 -15.97
C ASP A 599 -26.67 -64.00 -17.23
N ALA A 600 -26.97 -63.32 -18.36
CA ALA A 600 -27.19 -63.94 -19.65
C ALA A 600 -25.93 -64.60 -20.22
N ALA A 601 -24.76 -64.01 -20.04
CA ALA A 601 -23.49 -64.57 -20.43
C ALA A 601 -23.15 -65.83 -19.63
N GLU A 602 -23.34 -65.84 -18.34
CA GLU A 602 -23.11 -66.97 -17.45
C GLU A 602 -24.05 -68.12 -17.82
N THR A 603 -25.31 -67.84 -18.08
CA THR A 603 -26.30 -68.84 -18.54
C THR A 603 -25.90 -69.48 -19.90
N ALA A 604 -25.26 -68.68 -20.74
CA ALA A 604 -24.75 -69.13 -22.05
C ALA A 604 -23.36 -69.78 -22.01
N GLN A 605 -22.79 -69.96 -20.82
CA GLN A 605 -21.43 -70.42 -20.59
C GLN A 605 -20.34 -69.51 -21.21
N ALA A 606 -20.65 -68.20 -21.37
CA ALA A 606 -19.72 -67.18 -21.75
C ALA A 606 -19.16 -66.56 -20.50
N TYR A 607 -18.01 -65.88 -20.56
CA TYR A 607 -17.45 -65.21 -19.39
C TYR A 607 -18.34 -64.02 -19.00
N PRO A 608 -18.77 -63.95 -17.71
CA PRO A 608 -19.55 -62.80 -17.18
C PRO A 608 -18.71 -61.53 -17.05
N ALA A 609 -19.36 -60.41 -17.01
CA ALA A 609 -18.70 -59.12 -16.69
C ALA A 609 -18.30 -59.03 -15.20
N ASP A 610 -17.28 -58.26 -14.88
CA ASP A 610 -16.85 -58.00 -13.50
C ASP A 610 -17.85 -57.02 -12.77
N ILE A 611 -19.00 -57.61 -12.38
CA ILE A 611 -20.07 -56.87 -11.67
C ILE A 611 -19.60 -56.38 -10.29
N ARG A 612 -18.70 -57.10 -9.65
CA ARG A 612 -18.20 -56.72 -8.30
C ARG A 612 -17.44 -55.40 -8.37
N SER A 613 -16.49 -55.28 -9.28
CA SER A 613 -15.71 -54.07 -9.48
C SER A 613 -16.60 -52.89 -9.89
N GLN A 614 -17.56 -53.11 -10.79
CA GLN A 614 -18.49 -52.06 -11.22
C GLN A 614 -19.42 -51.61 -10.09
N LYS A 615 -19.88 -52.53 -9.22
CA LYS A 615 -20.66 -52.20 -8.06
C LYS A 615 -19.84 -51.34 -7.05
N MET A 616 -18.64 -51.79 -6.78
CA MET A 616 -17.73 -51.02 -5.88
C MET A 616 -17.47 -49.59 -6.40
N LEU A 617 -17.33 -49.44 -7.71
CA LEU A 617 -17.18 -48.10 -8.33
C LEU A 617 -18.47 -47.29 -8.17
N THR A 618 -19.64 -47.89 -8.43
CA THR A 618 -20.92 -47.18 -8.22
C THR A 618 -21.11 -46.75 -6.79
N ASP A 619 -20.85 -47.63 -5.81
CA ASP A 619 -20.97 -47.34 -4.39
C ASP A 619 -20.00 -46.22 -3.96
N ALA A 620 -18.78 -46.20 -4.49
CA ALA A 620 -17.78 -45.17 -4.25
C ALA A 620 -18.14 -43.79 -4.81
N LEU A 621 -18.79 -43.76 -6.00
CA LEU A 621 -19.19 -42.52 -6.68
C LEU A 621 -20.55 -41.99 -6.22
N THR A 622 -21.39 -42.84 -5.62
CA THR A 622 -22.66 -42.40 -5.02
C THR A 622 -22.37 -41.38 -3.89
N ASP A 623 -22.93 -40.18 -4.02
CA ASP A 623 -22.67 -39.04 -3.11
C ASP A 623 -21.18 -38.74 -2.89
N LEU A 624 -20.32 -39.18 -3.81
CA LEU A 624 -18.86 -39.11 -3.65
C LEU A 624 -18.40 -39.68 -2.31
N ALA A 625 -18.92 -40.85 -1.93
CA ALA A 625 -18.53 -41.52 -0.69
C ALA A 625 -17.03 -41.82 -0.59
N GLN A 626 -16.34 -41.87 -1.72
CA GLN A 626 -14.89 -41.89 -1.87
C GLN A 626 -14.44 -40.82 -2.89
N PRO A 627 -13.21 -40.30 -2.77
CA PRO A 627 -12.68 -39.33 -3.74
C PRO A 627 -12.74 -39.87 -5.17
N GLY A 628 -13.63 -39.33 -5.96
CA GLY A 628 -13.84 -39.74 -7.36
C GLY A 628 -14.23 -38.54 -8.22
N MET A 629 -14.38 -38.79 -9.53
CA MET A 629 -14.91 -37.79 -10.48
C MET A 629 -16.14 -38.35 -11.15
N VAL A 630 -17.23 -37.56 -11.14
CA VAL A 630 -18.47 -37.86 -11.85
C VAL A 630 -18.75 -36.78 -12.87
N LEU A 631 -18.98 -37.17 -14.10
CA LEU A 631 -19.43 -36.29 -15.21
C LEU A 631 -20.85 -36.76 -15.62
N ASN A 632 -21.84 -35.90 -15.49
CA ASN A 632 -23.21 -36.17 -15.81
C ASN A 632 -23.85 -35.06 -16.65
N ALA A 633 -24.67 -35.43 -17.62
CA ALA A 633 -25.43 -34.45 -18.37
C ALA A 633 -26.72 -35.10 -18.92
N PRO A 634 -27.89 -34.42 -18.85
CA PRO A 634 -29.17 -34.97 -19.27
C PRO A 634 -29.24 -35.23 -20.77
N GLN A 635 -28.55 -34.50 -21.63
CA GLN A 635 -28.56 -34.62 -23.08
C GLN A 635 -27.35 -35.36 -23.68
N GLY A 636 -26.30 -35.57 -22.90
CA GLY A 636 -25.11 -36.30 -23.32
C GLY A 636 -23.79 -35.65 -22.96
N VAL A 637 -22.74 -36.48 -22.99
CA VAL A 637 -21.34 -36.11 -22.77
C VAL A 637 -20.53 -36.51 -23.99
N SER A 638 -19.74 -35.58 -24.54
CA SER A 638 -18.81 -35.87 -25.63
C SER A 638 -17.37 -35.66 -25.13
N ILE A 639 -16.52 -36.64 -25.41
CA ILE A 639 -15.08 -36.54 -25.17
C ILE A 639 -14.39 -36.63 -26.54
N SER A 640 -13.77 -35.54 -26.98
CA SER A 640 -13.12 -35.43 -28.28
C SER A 640 -11.79 -34.72 -28.19
N SER A 641 -10.85 -35.15 -29.01
CA SER A 641 -9.53 -34.50 -29.12
C SER A 641 -9.03 -34.64 -30.56
N PRO A 642 -8.42 -33.63 -31.17
CA PRO A 642 -7.77 -33.76 -32.47
C PRO A 642 -6.58 -34.74 -32.46
N GLU A 643 -5.95 -34.94 -31.29
CA GLU A 643 -4.77 -35.81 -31.13
C GLU A 643 -5.16 -37.19 -30.62
N GLY A 644 -5.32 -37.41 -29.38
CA GLY A 644 -5.57 -38.70 -28.77
C GLY A 644 -6.48 -38.67 -27.56
N VAL A 645 -7.30 -39.71 -27.41
CA VAL A 645 -8.12 -39.98 -26.23
C VAL A 645 -7.68 -41.32 -25.64
N ARG A 646 -7.34 -41.35 -24.35
CA ARG A 646 -7.01 -42.57 -23.62
C ARG A 646 -7.97 -42.79 -22.46
N VAL A 647 -8.57 -43.97 -22.39
CA VAL A 647 -9.32 -44.42 -21.21
C VAL A 647 -8.58 -45.59 -20.61
N SER A 648 -8.20 -45.51 -19.35
CA SER A 648 -7.44 -46.58 -18.68
C SER A 648 -7.75 -46.61 -17.19
N SER A 649 -7.77 -47.80 -16.62
CA SER A 649 -7.76 -48.06 -15.18
C SER A 649 -6.47 -48.77 -14.80
N GLY A 650 -5.86 -48.43 -13.69
CA GLY A 650 -4.60 -49.00 -13.25
C GLY A 650 -4.73 -50.27 -12.40
N SER A 651 -5.85 -50.40 -11.70
CA SER A 651 -6.04 -51.49 -10.73
C SER A 651 -7.45 -52.11 -10.73
N ALA A 652 -8.36 -51.60 -11.52
CA ALA A 652 -9.75 -52.05 -11.56
C ALA A 652 -10.26 -52.14 -12.99
N SER A 653 -11.50 -52.59 -13.17
CA SER A 653 -12.13 -52.79 -14.48
C SER A 653 -12.55 -51.49 -15.13
N VAL A 654 -12.55 -51.43 -16.46
CA VAL A 654 -13.20 -50.41 -17.27
C VAL A 654 -14.53 -50.97 -17.77
N GLY A 655 -15.64 -50.32 -17.37
CA GLY A 655 -16.98 -50.70 -17.84
C GLY A 655 -17.50 -49.74 -18.90
N ILE A 656 -17.93 -50.25 -20.04
CA ILE A 656 -18.65 -49.49 -21.08
C ILE A 656 -20.05 -50.09 -21.23
N MET A 657 -21.09 -49.35 -20.83
CA MET A 657 -22.46 -49.79 -20.85
C MET A 657 -23.31 -48.82 -21.66
N SER A 658 -24.21 -49.36 -22.45
CA SER A 658 -25.17 -48.60 -23.24
C SER A 658 -26.53 -49.30 -23.22
N ARG A 659 -27.57 -48.48 -23.05
CA ARG A 659 -28.96 -48.98 -23.14
C ARG A 659 -29.38 -49.34 -24.56
N GLN A 660 -28.73 -48.77 -25.56
CA GLN A 660 -29.01 -49.00 -26.96
C GLN A 660 -27.78 -49.61 -27.66
N ASN A 661 -27.05 -48.84 -28.41
CA ASN A 661 -25.93 -49.32 -29.23
C ASN A 661 -24.60 -48.83 -28.65
N THR A 662 -23.58 -49.62 -28.84
CA THR A 662 -22.18 -49.18 -28.65
C THR A 662 -21.48 -49.35 -29.99
N ASP A 663 -21.14 -48.24 -30.65
CA ASP A 663 -20.49 -48.25 -31.97
C ASP A 663 -19.02 -47.88 -31.80
N ILE A 664 -18.14 -48.72 -32.30
CA ILE A 664 -16.70 -48.50 -32.29
C ILE A 664 -16.21 -48.52 -33.75
N SER A 665 -15.72 -47.40 -34.22
CA SER A 665 -15.22 -47.21 -35.56
C SER A 665 -13.78 -46.71 -35.56
N ALA A 666 -12.93 -47.33 -36.34
CA ALA A 666 -11.54 -46.97 -36.52
C ALA A 666 -11.17 -46.92 -38.00
N LEU A 667 -10.66 -45.80 -38.48
CA LEU A 667 -10.28 -45.63 -39.87
C LEU A 667 -9.12 -46.55 -40.29
N LYS A 668 -8.20 -46.87 -39.38
CA LYS A 668 -7.04 -47.69 -39.70
C LYS A 668 -7.11 -49.06 -39.06
N ARG A 669 -7.08 -49.18 -37.79
CA ARG A 669 -7.03 -50.47 -37.09
C ARG A 669 -7.85 -50.42 -35.81
N PHE A 670 -8.58 -51.46 -35.54
CA PHE A 670 -9.18 -51.79 -34.28
C PHE A 670 -8.51 -53.06 -33.74
N THR A 671 -7.90 -53.01 -32.59
CA THR A 671 -7.21 -54.13 -31.95
C THR A 671 -7.80 -54.43 -30.60
N VAL A 672 -8.08 -55.69 -30.33
CA VAL A 672 -8.49 -56.18 -29.02
C VAL A 672 -7.46 -57.21 -28.56
N ALA A 673 -6.92 -57.08 -27.39
CA ALA A 673 -6.02 -58.02 -26.77
C ALA A 673 -6.39 -58.18 -25.29
N ALA A 674 -6.49 -59.38 -24.82
CA ALA A 674 -6.75 -59.70 -23.40
C ALA A 674 -5.68 -60.68 -22.91
N GLY A 675 -5.24 -60.56 -21.65
CA GLY A 675 -4.29 -61.49 -21.08
C GLY A 675 -4.83 -62.90 -20.79
N GLU A 676 -6.13 -62.96 -20.52
CA GLU A 676 -6.78 -64.23 -20.15
C GLU A 676 -7.77 -64.69 -21.20
N ALA A 677 -8.86 -63.94 -21.45
CA ALA A 677 -9.92 -64.39 -22.36
C ALA A 677 -10.63 -63.24 -23.06
N ILE A 678 -11.14 -63.45 -24.23
CA ILE A 678 -12.08 -62.59 -24.95
C ILE A 678 -13.39 -63.39 -25.08
N SER A 679 -14.48 -62.86 -24.54
CA SER A 679 -15.81 -63.44 -24.64
C SER A 679 -16.74 -62.44 -25.33
N MET A 680 -17.47 -62.93 -26.36
CA MET A 680 -18.45 -62.18 -27.12
C MET A 680 -19.78 -62.90 -27.14
N LEU A 681 -20.82 -62.37 -26.60
CA LEU A 681 -22.13 -62.89 -26.57
C LEU A 681 -23.14 -61.99 -27.32
N ALA A 682 -23.98 -62.59 -28.22
CA ALA A 682 -25.11 -61.91 -28.82
C ALA A 682 -26.39 -62.69 -28.53
N CYS A 683 -27.28 -62.18 -27.68
CA CYS A 683 -28.41 -62.85 -27.16
C CYS A 683 -29.54 -63.05 -28.19
N LYS A 684 -29.71 -62.23 -29.23
CA LYS A 684 -30.88 -62.27 -30.12
C LYS A 684 -30.55 -62.41 -31.59
N THR A 685 -29.75 -61.51 -32.18
CA THR A 685 -29.57 -61.37 -33.64
C THR A 685 -28.28 -61.98 -34.19
N GLY A 686 -27.46 -62.52 -33.31
CA GLY A 686 -26.25 -63.21 -33.67
C GLY A 686 -25.03 -62.29 -33.92
N MET A 687 -23.93 -62.88 -34.38
CA MET A 687 -22.62 -62.24 -34.61
C MET A 687 -22.21 -62.33 -36.06
N LYS A 688 -21.70 -61.27 -36.64
CA LYS A 688 -21.19 -61.23 -38.00
C LYS A 688 -19.75 -60.81 -38.06
N LEU A 689 -18.91 -61.59 -38.71
CA LEU A 689 -17.49 -61.28 -38.93
C LEU A 689 -17.25 -61.22 -40.45
N PHE A 690 -16.94 -60.05 -40.96
CA PHE A 690 -16.67 -59.82 -42.38
C PHE A 690 -15.32 -59.18 -42.61
N ALA A 691 -14.56 -59.65 -43.56
CA ALA A 691 -13.43 -59.00 -44.18
C ALA A 691 -13.75 -58.69 -45.65
N ALA A 692 -13.92 -57.40 -45.99
CA ALA A 692 -14.20 -56.97 -47.33
C ALA A 692 -13.06 -57.30 -48.34
N LYS A 693 -11.83 -57.11 -47.84
CA LYS A 693 -10.58 -57.50 -48.55
C LYS A 693 -9.64 -58.20 -47.60
N GLY A 694 -8.90 -59.18 -48.04
CA GLY A 694 -8.01 -59.89 -47.15
C GLY A 694 -8.69 -61.10 -46.50
N LYS A 695 -8.00 -61.90 -45.77
CA LYS A 695 -8.43 -63.12 -45.12
C LYS A 695 -8.98 -62.92 -43.74
N VAL A 696 -9.83 -63.73 -43.26
CA VAL A 696 -10.20 -63.92 -41.85
C VAL A 696 -9.37 -65.12 -41.38
N GLU A 697 -8.52 -64.89 -40.40
CA GLU A 697 -7.69 -65.91 -39.72
C GLU A 697 -8.28 -66.23 -38.37
N ILE A 698 -8.60 -67.47 -38.09
CA ILE A 698 -9.02 -67.96 -36.79
C ILE A 698 -8.04 -69.03 -36.37
N GLN A 699 -7.29 -68.83 -35.28
CA GLN A 699 -6.25 -69.76 -34.86
C GLN A 699 -6.37 -70.02 -33.35
N ALA A 700 -6.39 -71.29 -32.94
CA ALA A 700 -6.07 -71.73 -31.60
C ALA A 700 -4.65 -72.33 -31.65
N GLN A 701 -3.68 -71.60 -31.10
CA GLN A 701 -2.27 -71.94 -31.29
C GLN A 701 -1.79 -73.09 -30.38
N ASP A 702 -2.43 -73.32 -29.23
CA ASP A 702 -2.03 -74.34 -28.26
C ASP A 702 -3.17 -75.25 -27.83
N ASP A 703 -4.41 -75.03 -28.27
CA ASP A 703 -5.56 -75.83 -27.90
C ASP A 703 -6.53 -75.98 -29.07
N ALA A 704 -7.69 -76.59 -28.87
CA ALA A 704 -8.68 -76.92 -29.88
C ALA A 704 -9.44 -75.64 -30.37
N LEU A 705 -9.80 -75.68 -31.65
CA LEU A 705 -10.79 -74.76 -32.20
C LEU A 705 -12.12 -75.51 -32.30
N GLU A 706 -13.13 -75.12 -31.55
CA GLU A 706 -14.48 -75.73 -31.61
C GLU A 706 -15.47 -74.80 -32.30
N ALA A 707 -16.19 -75.33 -33.26
CA ALA A 707 -17.31 -74.61 -33.91
C ALA A 707 -18.55 -75.48 -33.85
N ALA A 708 -19.59 -75.05 -33.16
CA ALA A 708 -20.82 -75.83 -33.01
C ALA A 708 -22.04 -74.97 -33.36
N ALA A 709 -23.02 -75.56 -34.00
CA ALA A 709 -24.30 -74.95 -34.28
C ALA A 709 -25.44 -75.93 -33.98
N LYS A 710 -26.55 -75.40 -33.42
CA LYS A 710 -27.76 -76.22 -33.22
C LYS A 710 -28.40 -76.64 -34.51
N LYS A 711 -28.29 -75.81 -35.57
CA LYS A 711 -28.78 -76.09 -36.93
C LYS A 711 -27.57 -76.42 -37.83
N ASP A 712 -27.57 -75.93 -39.04
CA ASP A 712 -26.58 -76.26 -40.08
C ASP A 712 -25.28 -75.45 -39.85
N VAL A 713 -24.17 -76.10 -40.13
CA VAL A 713 -22.84 -75.45 -40.34
C VAL A 713 -22.58 -75.54 -41.87
N THR A 714 -22.50 -74.37 -42.50
CA THR A 714 -22.19 -74.25 -43.90
C THR A 714 -20.82 -73.68 -44.15
N VAL A 715 -19.97 -74.35 -44.86
CA VAL A 715 -18.64 -73.82 -45.24
C VAL A 715 -18.60 -73.82 -46.79
N THR A 716 -18.45 -72.63 -47.39
CA THR A 716 -18.50 -72.43 -48.82
C THR A 716 -17.34 -71.57 -49.30
N SER A 717 -16.71 -71.99 -50.39
CA SER A 717 -15.75 -71.23 -51.18
C SER A 717 -16.33 -70.99 -52.56
N THR A 718 -16.39 -69.72 -53.03
CA THR A 718 -17.02 -69.38 -54.30
C THR A 718 -16.13 -69.47 -55.53
N GLU A 719 -14.79 -69.20 -55.33
CA GLU A 719 -13.83 -69.17 -56.43
C GLU A 719 -12.67 -70.15 -56.21
N GLY A 720 -12.44 -70.63 -55.02
CA GLY A 720 -11.37 -71.54 -54.65
C GLY A 720 -11.90 -72.83 -54.08
N GLY A 721 -11.06 -73.61 -53.45
CA GLY A 721 -11.38 -74.87 -52.79
C GLY A 721 -11.59 -74.71 -51.28
N VAL A 722 -12.22 -75.75 -50.68
CA VAL A 722 -12.20 -75.95 -49.21
C VAL A 722 -11.17 -77.03 -48.92
N GLU A 723 -10.12 -76.73 -48.24
CA GLU A 723 -9.07 -77.65 -47.84
C GLU A 723 -9.20 -77.96 -46.36
N ILE A 724 -9.29 -79.19 -45.98
CA ILE A 724 -9.32 -79.64 -44.60
C ILE A 724 -8.15 -80.60 -44.43
N THR A 725 -7.17 -80.18 -43.66
CA THR A 725 -5.92 -80.95 -43.47
C THR A 725 -5.71 -81.16 -41.96
N ALA A 726 -5.41 -82.42 -41.61
CA ALA A 726 -5.04 -82.77 -40.21
C ALA A 726 -3.78 -83.63 -40.24
N ALA A 727 -2.98 -83.44 -39.16
CA ALA A 727 -1.74 -84.27 -39.00
C ALA A 727 -2.05 -85.74 -38.73
N LYS A 728 -3.20 -86.06 -38.14
CA LYS A 728 -3.60 -87.39 -37.81
C LYS A 728 -4.78 -87.76 -38.67
N ASP A 729 -5.98 -87.60 -38.33
CA ASP A 729 -7.19 -88.03 -38.95
C ASP A 729 -8.17 -86.92 -39.32
N VAL A 730 -8.82 -86.96 -40.46
CA VAL A 730 -10.01 -86.19 -40.79
C VAL A 730 -11.21 -87.10 -40.70
N VAL A 731 -12.16 -86.82 -39.84
CA VAL A 731 -13.33 -87.67 -39.61
C VAL A 731 -14.58 -86.79 -39.85
N LEU A 732 -15.39 -87.19 -40.85
CA LEU A 732 -16.71 -86.69 -41.08
C LEU A 732 -17.71 -87.74 -40.63
N LYS A 733 -18.51 -87.41 -39.56
CA LYS A 733 -19.45 -88.41 -39.00
C LYS A 733 -20.83 -87.76 -38.69
N ASN A 734 -21.87 -88.54 -38.77
CA ASN A 734 -23.16 -88.15 -38.25
C ASN A 734 -23.41 -88.82 -36.88
N LEU A 735 -24.51 -88.43 -36.22
CA LEU A 735 -24.85 -88.96 -34.88
C LEU A 735 -25.31 -90.45 -35.00
N ASP A 736 -25.79 -90.96 -36.22
CA ASP A 736 -26.17 -92.30 -36.47
C ASP A 736 -25.04 -93.22 -36.82
N GLY A 737 -23.79 -92.76 -36.59
CA GLY A 737 -22.60 -93.63 -36.70
C GLY A 737 -21.96 -93.73 -38.05
N SER A 738 -22.52 -93.22 -39.13
CA SER A 738 -21.91 -93.23 -40.47
C SER A 738 -20.81 -92.21 -40.57
N PHE A 739 -19.65 -92.55 -41.09
CA PHE A 739 -18.50 -91.70 -41.18
C PHE A 739 -17.64 -91.84 -42.45
N ILE A 740 -16.94 -90.77 -42.78
CA ILE A 740 -15.80 -90.77 -43.70
C ILE A 740 -14.57 -90.37 -42.91
N GLN A 741 -13.56 -91.24 -42.92
CA GLN A 741 -12.31 -90.96 -42.19
C GLN A 741 -11.13 -91.02 -43.15
N LEU A 742 -10.33 -90.06 -43.24
CA LEU A 742 -9.01 -90.01 -43.85
C LEU A 742 -8.02 -90.35 -42.78
N GLN A 743 -7.48 -91.59 -42.83
CA GLN A 743 -6.50 -92.04 -41.81
C GLN A 743 -5.22 -92.55 -42.48
N GLY A 744 -4.11 -91.89 -42.28
CA GLY A 744 -2.89 -92.16 -42.95
C GLY A 744 -3.05 -92.10 -44.47
N LYS A 745 -2.86 -93.24 -45.20
CA LYS A 745 -3.04 -93.37 -46.68
C LYS A 745 -4.37 -93.90 -47.09
N ASN A 746 -5.24 -94.08 -46.14
CA ASN A 746 -6.51 -94.80 -46.42
C ASN A 746 -7.71 -93.83 -46.36
N ILE A 747 -8.66 -94.05 -47.20
CA ILE A 747 -10.02 -93.45 -47.07
C ILE A 747 -10.92 -94.60 -46.55
N ILE A 748 -11.44 -94.38 -45.33
CA ILE A 748 -12.32 -95.37 -44.69
C ILE A 748 -13.75 -94.85 -44.76
N LEU A 749 -14.64 -95.66 -45.34
CA LEU A 749 -16.08 -95.35 -45.32
C LEU A 749 -16.70 -96.44 -44.42
N GLY A 750 -17.42 -96.03 -43.41
CA GLY A 750 -18.06 -96.92 -42.44
C GLY A 750 -19.49 -96.50 -42.12
N CYS A 751 -20.39 -97.51 -42.02
CA CYS A 751 -21.75 -97.32 -41.52
C CYS A 751 -22.28 -98.69 -41.07
N GLU A 752 -23.29 -98.72 -40.18
CA GLU A 752 -23.99 -99.93 -39.76
C GLU A 752 -24.96 -100.41 -40.79
N GLY A 753 -25.34 -99.54 -41.79
CA GLY A 753 -26.18 -99.87 -42.88
C GLY A 753 -25.41 -100.12 -44.18
N ASN A 754 -26.04 -99.85 -45.33
CA ASN A 754 -25.44 -100.03 -46.66
C ASN A 754 -24.66 -98.75 -47.10
N ILE A 755 -23.52 -99.00 -47.75
CA ILE A 755 -22.86 -97.92 -48.53
C ILE A 755 -23.47 -97.92 -49.88
N LEU A 756 -24.32 -96.96 -50.19
CA LEU A 756 -24.99 -96.89 -51.50
C LEU A 756 -24.24 -95.97 -52.44
N TRP A 757 -23.62 -96.52 -53.44
CA TRP A 757 -23.03 -95.76 -54.54
C TRP A 757 -24.13 -95.37 -55.52
N LYS A 758 -24.67 -94.19 -55.51
CA LYS A 758 -25.58 -93.70 -56.49
C LYS A 758 -24.83 -93.10 -57.67
N CYS A 759 -24.29 -93.88 -58.52
CA CYS A 759 -23.58 -93.46 -59.73
C CYS A 759 -23.97 -94.34 -60.91
N VAL A 760 -24.01 -93.77 -62.10
CA VAL A 760 -24.29 -94.51 -63.31
C VAL A 760 -23.14 -95.50 -63.69
N ASN A 761 -21.91 -95.08 -63.29
CA ASN A 761 -20.66 -95.88 -63.39
C ASN A 761 -19.76 -95.64 -62.21
N ALA A 762 -19.30 -96.64 -61.52
CA ALA A 762 -18.26 -96.67 -60.57
C ALA A 762 -16.92 -96.80 -61.29
N GLN A 763 -16.57 -95.83 -62.09
CA GLN A 763 -15.26 -95.76 -62.74
C GLN A 763 -14.32 -94.88 -61.95
N LYS A 764 -13.12 -95.27 -61.95
CA LYS A 764 -11.96 -94.54 -61.39
C LYS A 764 -11.61 -93.37 -62.29
N MET A 765 -12.51 -92.57 -62.69
CA MET A 765 -12.37 -91.44 -63.63
C MET A 765 -13.41 -90.32 -63.42
N GLY A 766 -12.84 -89.13 -63.27
CA GLY A 766 -13.60 -87.91 -63.45
C GLY A 766 -14.16 -87.25 -62.17
N ALA A 767 -13.99 -85.98 -62.06
CA ALA A 767 -14.54 -85.18 -61.00
C ALA A 767 -16.07 -84.96 -61.28
N ALA A 768 -16.88 -85.19 -60.29
CA ALA A 768 -18.26 -84.71 -60.34
C ALA A 768 -18.34 -83.32 -59.70
N SER A 769 -18.79 -82.36 -60.46
CA SER A 769 -19.00 -80.99 -59.85
C SER A 769 -20.43 -80.83 -59.38
N LEU A 770 -20.65 -80.47 -58.16
CA LEU A 770 -21.92 -79.99 -57.68
C LEU A 770 -21.95 -78.43 -57.89
N ASN A 771 -22.80 -77.95 -58.81
CA ASN A 771 -23.06 -76.52 -58.96
C ASN A 771 -23.97 -76.04 -57.82
N THR A 772 -23.37 -75.43 -56.80
CA THR A 772 -24.13 -74.69 -55.79
C THR A 772 -24.06 -73.22 -56.16
N PRO A 773 -25.17 -72.40 -56.16
CA PRO A 773 -25.12 -70.98 -56.44
C PRO A 773 -24.32 -70.32 -55.38
N ALA A 774 -23.29 -69.60 -55.80
CA ALA A 774 -22.38 -68.82 -54.85
C ALA A 774 -23.16 -67.63 -54.26
N PRO A 775 -23.12 -67.40 -52.99
CA PRO A 775 -23.64 -66.13 -52.41
C PRO A 775 -22.83 -64.89 -52.92
N GLU A 776 -23.59 -63.85 -53.43
CA GLU A 776 -23.00 -62.61 -53.82
C GLU A 776 -22.53 -61.81 -52.55
N PHE A 777 -21.28 -61.40 -52.52
CA PHE A 777 -20.73 -60.66 -51.43
C PHE A 777 -20.77 -59.15 -51.71
N PRO A 778 -21.29 -58.27 -50.78
CA PRO A 778 -21.31 -56.83 -50.96
C PRO A 778 -19.88 -56.29 -51.06
N LYS A 779 -19.58 -55.48 -52.09
CA LYS A 779 -18.30 -54.84 -52.29
C LYS A 779 -18.39 -53.43 -51.66
N GLY A 780 -17.48 -53.05 -50.70
CA GLY A 780 -17.34 -51.67 -50.27
C GLY A 780 -16.51 -50.88 -51.29
N TYR A 781 -16.93 -49.68 -51.59
CA TYR A 781 -16.22 -48.77 -52.51
C TYR A 781 -15.51 -47.74 -51.72
N GLY A 782 -14.22 -47.44 -51.99
CA GLY A 782 -13.44 -46.41 -51.33
C GLY A 782 -12.29 -45.93 -52.18
N GLY A 783 -11.93 -44.69 -51.99
CA GLY A 783 -10.83 -44.04 -52.71
C GLY A 783 -10.11 -42.96 -51.87
N ILE A 784 -8.87 -42.73 -52.26
CA ILE A 784 -8.04 -41.59 -51.79
C ILE A 784 -7.90 -40.74 -53.04
N TYR A 785 -8.19 -39.47 -52.93
CA TYR A 785 -8.09 -38.48 -54.00
C TYR A 785 -6.90 -37.60 -53.82
N SER A 786 -6.22 -37.25 -54.91
CA SER A 786 -5.15 -36.25 -54.91
C SER A 786 -5.72 -34.92 -55.34
N LEU A 787 -5.51 -33.91 -54.51
CA LEU A 787 -5.95 -32.54 -54.82
C LEU A 787 -4.85 -31.84 -55.61
N THR A 788 -5.21 -31.34 -56.79
CA THR A 788 -4.31 -30.58 -57.67
C THR A 788 -4.97 -29.29 -58.13
N ASP A 789 -4.15 -28.25 -58.40
CA ASP A 789 -4.62 -27.03 -59.01
C ASP A 789 -4.89 -27.24 -60.55
N GLU A 790 -5.37 -26.22 -61.21
CA GLU A 790 -5.64 -26.23 -62.65
C GLU A 790 -4.40 -26.49 -63.52
N ASN A 791 -3.20 -26.33 -62.96
CA ASN A 791 -1.91 -26.58 -63.62
C ASN A 791 -1.32 -27.96 -63.30
N GLY A 792 -2.03 -28.76 -62.49
CA GLY A 792 -1.60 -30.11 -62.07
C GLY A 792 -0.59 -30.13 -60.91
N ASN A 793 -0.37 -29.01 -60.19
CA ASN A 793 0.46 -29.01 -59.01
C ASN A 793 -0.31 -29.53 -57.78
N ILE A 794 0.36 -30.27 -56.94
CA ILE A 794 -0.22 -30.85 -55.71
C ILE A 794 -0.62 -29.73 -54.73
N ILE A 795 -1.86 -29.77 -54.24
CA ILE A 795 -2.38 -28.88 -53.21
C ILE A 795 -2.30 -29.61 -51.86
N SER A 796 -1.23 -29.35 -51.13
CA SER A 796 -1.00 -29.91 -49.81
C SER A 796 -1.54 -28.99 -48.70
N GLN A 797 -1.77 -29.53 -47.48
CA GLN A 797 -2.17 -28.81 -46.25
C GLN A 797 -3.39 -27.88 -46.47
N THR A 798 -4.33 -28.26 -47.30
CA THR A 798 -5.47 -27.46 -47.70
C THR A 798 -6.78 -28.08 -47.26
N GLU A 799 -7.65 -27.24 -46.67
CA GLU A 799 -8.97 -27.70 -46.26
C GLU A 799 -9.86 -28.04 -47.48
N TYR A 800 -10.48 -29.21 -47.42
CA TYR A 800 -11.42 -29.66 -48.42
C TYR A 800 -12.69 -30.18 -47.79
N LYS A 801 -13.76 -30.12 -48.56
CA LYS A 801 -15.06 -30.73 -48.29
C LYS A 801 -15.44 -31.70 -49.40
N VAL A 802 -15.80 -32.92 -49.02
CA VAL A 802 -16.28 -33.92 -49.97
C VAL A 802 -17.74 -34.22 -49.68
N THR A 803 -18.55 -34.11 -50.69
CA THR A 803 -19.99 -34.45 -50.62
C THR A 803 -20.26 -35.64 -51.45
N THR A 804 -20.82 -36.70 -50.87
CA THR A 804 -21.25 -37.93 -51.61
C THR A 804 -22.62 -37.70 -52.21
N ALA A 805 -22.97 -38.59 -53.16
CA ALA A 805 -24.26 -38.49 -53.86
C ALA A 805 -25.49 -38.69 -52.95
N ASP A 806 -25.32 -39.34 -51.80
CA ASP A 806 -26.33 -39.54 -50.78
C ASP A 806 -26.35 -38.36 -49.73
N GLY A 807 -25.57 -37.29 -49.97
CA GLY A 807 -25.57 -36.10 -49.19
C GLY A 807 -24.68 -36.10 -47.93
N GLN A 808 -23.89 -37.15 -47.72
CA GLN A 808 -22.92 -37.17 -46.65
C GLN A 808 -21.79 -36.18 -46.94
N VAL A 809 -21.34 -35.48 -45.93
CA VAL A 809 -20.30 -34.44 -46.03
C VAL A 809 -19.11 -34.81 -45.17
N PHE A 810 -17.93 -34.84 -45.77
CA PHE A 810 -16.65 -35.07 -45.11
C PHE A 810 -15.78 -33.84 -45.24
N HIS A 811 -15.24 -33.39 -44.12
CA HIS A 811 -14.23 -32.31 -44.08
C HIS A 811 -12.88 -32.88 -43.71
N GLY A 812 -11.82 -32.37 -44.31
CA GLY A 812 -10.46 -32.78 -44.01
C GLY A 812 -9.43 -31.77 -44.52
N ILE A 813 -8.18 -32.02 -44.17
CA ILE A 813 -7.02 -31.26 -44.66
C ILE A 813 -6.18 -32.27 -45.49
N SER A 814 -5.77 -31.91 -46.72
CA SER A 814 -4.91 -32.75 -47.51
C SER A 814 -3.53 -32.93 -46.86
N ASP A 815 -2.94 -34.13 -47.05
CA ASP A 815 -1.61 -34.42 -46.55
C ASP A 815 -0.51 -33.67 -47.35
N ASP A 816 0.76 -33.89 -47.02
CA ASP A 816 1.90 -33.24 -47.68
C ASP A 816 1.99 -33.61 -49.16
N ASN A 817 1.38 -34.73 -49.58
CA ASN A 817 1.30 -35.19 -50.95
C ASN A 817 -0.04 -34.82 -51.62
N GLY A 818 -0.82 -33.91 -51.01
CA GLY A 818 -2.11 -33.47 -51.51
C GLY A 818 -3.22 -34.52 -51.49
N LYS A 819 -3.07 -35.59 -50.70
CA LYS A 819 -4.05 -36.70 -50.66
C LYS A 819 -5.13 -36.41 -49.62
N THR A 820 -6.37 -36.72 -49.95
CA THR A 820 -7.49 -36.73 -49.02
C THR A 820 -7.42 -37.93 -48.07
N LEU A 821 -8.13 -37.85 -46.95
CA LEU A 821 -8.48 -39.03 -46.16
C LEU A 821 -9.24 -40.06 -47.04
N PRO A 822 -9.10 -41.36 -46.80
CA PRO A 822 -9.86 -42.36 -47.51
C PRO A 822 -11.37 -42.16 -47.28
N ILE A 823 -12.15 -42.13 -48.36
CA ILE A 823 -13.60 -41.98 -48.33
C ILE A 823 -14.22 -43.28 -48.77
N TYR A 824 -15.10 -43.83 -47.98
CA TYR A 824 -15.77 -45.07 -48.23
C TYR A 824 -17.28 -44.84 -48.41
N THR A 825 -17.86 -45.49 -49.48
CA THR A 825 -19.26 -45.41 -49.73
C THR A 825 -19.84 -46.82 -49.91
N SER A 826 -21.12 -47.04 -49.65
CA SER A 826 -21.78 -48.31 -49.74
C SER A 826 -22.08 -48.73 -51.20
N MET A 827 -22.09 -47.73 -52.12
CA MET A 827 -22.29 -47.94 -53.59
C MET A 827 -21.31 -47.04 -54.36
N PRO A 828 -21.00 -47.32 -55.62
CA PRO A 828 -20.25 -46.45 -56.49
C PRO A 828 -20.99 -45.13 -56.61
N SER A 829 -20.46 -44.08 -56.09
CA SER A 829 -21.05 -42.72 -56.10
C SER A 829 -20.07 -41.68 -56.63
N LYS A 830 -20.58 -40.70 -57.37
CA LYS A 830 -19.79 -39.51 -57.68
C LYS A 830 -19.57 -38.71 -56.43
N LEU A 831 -18.36 -38.32 -56.21
CA LEU A 831 -17.96 -37.40 -55.09
C LEU A 831 -17.80 -36.00 -55.65
N ASN A 832 -18.33 -35.04 -54.97
CA ASN A 832 -18.04 -33.64 -55.22
C ASN A 832 -17.02 -33.14 -54.20
N ILE A 833 -15.86 -32.70 -54.68
CA ILE A 833 -14.77 -32.23 -53.82
C ILE A 833 -14.66 -30.72 -53.99
N GLU A 834 -14.85 -29.99 -52.92
CA GLU A 834 -14.70 -28.55 -52.84
C GLU A 834 -13.44 -28.21 -52.03
N ILE A 835 -12.56 -27.40 -52.58
CA ILE A 835 -11.38 -26.86 -51.86
C ILE A 835 -11.83 -25.57 -51.17
N LEU A 836 -11.78 -25.54 -49.84
CA LEU A 836 -12.36 -24.45 -49.04
C LEU A 836 -11.38 -23.26 -48.78
N GLY A 837 -10.10 -23.43 -49.11
CA GLY A 837 -9.10 -22.35 -49.02
C GLY A 837 -7.71 -22.86 -48.68
N THR A 838 -6.72 -22.19 -49.19
CA THR A 838 -5.32 -22.40 -48.80
C THR A 838 -5.09 -21.75 -47.44
N GLY A 839 -4.82 -22.53 -46.44
CA GLY A 839 -4.33 -22.07 -45.15
C GLY A 839 -2.95 -21.41 -45.30
N ASN A 840 -2.87 -20.20 -45.83
CA ASN A 840 -1.66 -19.42 -45.91
C ASN A 840 -1.83 -18.21 -45.01
N SER A 841 -1.48 -18.31 -43.74
CA SER A 841 -1.08 -17.19 -42.94
C SER A 841 0.44 -17.27 -42.80
N ALA A 842 1.07 -16.58 -43.74
CA ALA A 842 2.47 -16.25 -43.64
C ALA A 842 2.80 -15.52 -42.33
N ALA A 843 3.78 -16.01 -41.65
CA ALA A 843 4.52 -15.28 -40.66
C ALA A 843 4.94 -13.90 -41.19
N GLY A 844 4.59 -12.85 -40.49
CA GLY A 844 4.97 -11.45 -40.74
C GLY A 844 5.23 -10.78 -39.42
N SER A 845 6.50 -10.79 -39.04
CA SER A 845 7.20 -9.93 -38.10
C SER A 845 6.49 -8.60 -37.72
N LYS A 846 6.27 -8.35 -36.45
CA LYS A 846 7.02 -7.35 -35.65
C LYS A 846 6.61 -7.45 -34.18
#